data_c226e793aca2d3d65f64a77f40d5e0f8
#
_entry.id   c226e793aca2d3d65f64a77f40d5e0f8
#
_cell.length_a   1.000
_cell.length_b   1.000
_cell.length_c   1.000
_cell.angle_alpha   90.00
_cell.angle_beta   90.00
_cell.angle_gamma   90.00
#
_symmetry.space_group_name_H-M   'P 1'
#
loop_
_entity.id
_entity.type
_entity.pdbx_description
1 polymer ?
#
loop_
_entity_poly.entity_id
_entity_poly.type
_entity_poly.pdbx_seq_one_letter_code
_entity_poly.pdbx_strand_id
1 'polypeptide(L)'
;MKKIASLFILIMGFAVSVQAQKLSKTEVAKYETEINALISYLEETLNFLGDSTTSAFEKEVVFTESWSKIFIDDKVQVEDDLDINRKASINKDVQAYLKDIDFFFKQAHFQFDVQSIANSTRENGSVFFKVSLLRNLKATTINNEVIDNNKNRFIEINLDRQNSSLKIASIYTSKINETETLHQWWNALTKNWKSRLSEGIMIYDTIPMEYISQISNGSYKMSIPSVDPTTGETNVVEKTFKDNMNEVDNKLKYITQLQSVDVSGIREIISLEPISELSDLVWIDISGTSIDDLSPLRGANKLKVLRADSTLINDLSPLKYEITLEELEVSNTNVDDITVLSSLRNLTKLSLANTMINRINNLKNCPNLTSVNLSGCQISNIGILQDLTNLKSLDISNTSVRDLSPISNLTSLQSINISGTPVTGLQDLSAMENLIELHCSNTSIGDLSPLKNNRRLSKIYCNHSKIGDKEASAFTMTNPFTLVIFDTEALVKWWNDLPIYWKALFSKQLQIDMEPTTEQLHQIINMQELDLSGNTFVQNLVPVSRLTNLKSLNVSRTEIPNLFAIQALANLESLNIENTYIKDLTPLQEMHNLKFLNIKNTPIVDLIPLVNDNSIETILADTLITQENVIGLKESQRQVTVIYQTKQLQAWWEGIDPIWQAIFRTHINCQTETPNEFELQKIVDLREIVIPSEMPVISLEPIQDFIWLERLTINNQTIHDLAPLTNKKYLLELNAENNPISSLSPIEGSTMLELLNIENTQIKDLGPLSKMDNLVTLNASGTPVKSLKPLSGLQKLENLFVNNTNVKSLSPVENIASLKQLKVYNTKVRARDIEKLQEKRLDLNIIYY
;
A
#
# COMPACT_ATOMS: atom_id res chain seq x y z
N MET A 1 10.33 -50.02 -57.84
CA MET A 1 10.03 -49.43 -59.16
C MET A 1 8.86 -50.15 -59.75
N LYS A 2 7.76 -49.56 -60.03
CA LYS A 2 6.41 -49.98 -60.39
C LYS A 2 5.44 -49.97 -59.21
N LYS A 3 4.86 -48.76 -58.96
CA LYS A 3 3.55 -48.47 -58.32
C LYS A 3 3.50 -47.00 -57.85
N ILE A 4 3.83 -46.06 -58.73
CA ILE A 4 3.48 -44.65 -58.60
C ILE A 4 3.29 -44.08 -60.01
N ALA A 5 2.29 -44.57 -60.72
CA ALA A 5 1.95 -44.09 -62.03
C ALA A 5 0.47 -44.38 -62.35
N SER A 6 -0.42 -44.15 -61.34
CA SER A 6 -1.87 -44.33 -61.59
C SER A 6 -2.73 -43.42 -60.70
N LEU A 7 -2.22 -42.24 -60.36
CA LEU A 7 -3.03 -41.23 -59.61
C LEU A 7 -2.86 -39.79 -60.16
N PHE A 8 -2.56 -39.69 -61.51
CA PHE A 8 -2.40 -38.38 -62.19
C PHE A 8 -3.30 -38.20 -63.40
N ILE A 9 -4.34 -39.03 -63.59
CA ILE A 9 -5.29 -38.87 -64.62
C ILE A 9 -6.71 -39.05 -64.05
N LEU A 10 -7.13 -38.11 -63.15
CA LEU A 10 -8.56 -37.85 -62.84
C LEU A 10 -8.80 -36.51 -62.15
N ILE A 11 -8.03 -35.49 -62.46
CA ILE A 11 -8.38 -34.11 -62.15
C ILE A 11 -8.13 -33.23 -63.35
N MET A 12 -8.76 -33.62 -64.44
CA MET A 12 -9.04 -32.75 -65.57
C MET A 12 -10.49 -33.01 -65.99
N GLY A 13 -11.33 -32.08 -65.64
CA GLY A 13 -12.64 -32.04 -66.20
C GLY A 13 -13.77 -31.82 -65.21
N PHE A 14 -13.82 -30.63 -64.63
CA PHE A 14 -15.07 -29.91 -64.35
C PHE A 14 -14.71 -28.47 -64.05
N ALA A 15 -14.12 -27.75 -65.01
CA ALA A 15 -14.37 -26.34 -65.12
C ALA A 15 -15.84 -26.24 -65.61
N VAL A 16 -16.77 -26.31 -64.63
CA VAL A 16 -18.10 -25.82 -64.86
C VAL A 16 -17.98 -24.32 -65.05
N SER A 17 -17.97 -23.83 -66.26
CA SER A 17 -18.33 -22.48 -66.60
C SER A 17 -19.71 -22.26 -65.97
N VAL A 18 -19.74 -21.57 -64.80
CA VAL A 18 -20.96 -21.00 -64.28
C VAL A 18 -21.34 -19.91 -65.29
N GLN A 19 -21.97 -20.29 -66.39
CA GLN A 19 -22.70 -19.29 -67.17
C GLN A 19 -23.76 -18.71 -66.25
N ALA A 20 -23.66 -17.39 -66.02
CA ALA A 20 -24.65 -16.65 -65.22
C ALA A 20 -26.02 -16.93 -65.88
N GLN A 21 -26.79 -17.82 -65.28
CA GLN A 21 -28.11 -18.18 -65.74
C GLN A 21 -29.00 -16.92 -65.50
N LYS A 22 -29.45 -16.29 -66.59
CA LYS A 22 -30.40 -15.15 -66.50
C LYS A 22 -31.65 -15.65 -65.77
N LEU A 23 -32.14 -14.80 -64.88
CA LEU A 23 -33.39 -15.07 -64.14
C LEU A 23 -34.55 -15.24 -65.14
N SER A 24 -35.39 -16.22 -64.92
CA SER A 24 -36.65 -16.40 -65.66
C SER A 24 -37.62 -15.25 -65.26
N LYS A 25 -38.60 -14.97 -66.15
CA LYS A 25 -39.63 -13.96 -65.87
C LYS A 25 -40.41 -14.23 -64.59
N THR A 26 -40.62 -15.47 -64.23
CA THR A 26 -41.30 -15.87 -62.97
C THR A 26 -40.43 -15.67 -61.76
N GLU A 27 -39.13 -15.89 -61.84
CA GLU A 27 -38.18 -15.61 -60.76
C GLU A 27 -38.04 -14.08 -60.52
N VAL A 28 -37.97 -13.30 -61.62
CA VAL A 28 -37.93 -11.85 -61.54
C VAL A 28 -39.19 -11.34 -60.82
N ALA A 29 -40.38 -11.76 -61.21
CA ALA A 29 -41.63 -11.30 -60.54
C ALA A 29 -41.71 -11.72 -59.07
N LYS A 30 -41.16 -12.91 -58.72
CA LYS A 30 -41.05 -13.34 -57.33
C LYS A 30 -40.12 -12.40 -56.54
N TYR A 31 -38.92 -12.16 -57.02
CA TYR A 31 -37.96 -11.31 -56.34
C TYR A 31 -38.40 -9.85 -56.27
N GLU A 32 -39.12 -9.33 -57.29
CA GLU A 32 -39.73 -7.98 -57.23
C GLU A 32 -40.71 -7.87 -56.05
N THR A 33 -41.50 -8.93 -55.79
CA THR A 33 -42.40 -8.95 -54.66
C THR A 33 -41.62 -8.96 -53.34
N GLU A 34 -40.58 -9.80 -53.22
CA GLU A 34 -39.72 -9.88 -52.02
C GLU A 34 -38.93 -8.57 -51.79
N ILE A 35 -38.44 -7.90 -52.86
CA ILE A 35 -37.78 -6.61 -52.82
C ILE A 35 -38.71 -5.53 -52.26
N ASN A 36 -39.95 -5.47 -52.75
CA ASN A 36 -40.93 -4.51 -52.20
C ASN A 36 -41.19 -4.75 -50.74
N ALA A 37 -41.28 -6.03 -50.28
CA ALA A 37 -41.40 -6.36 -48.85
C ALA A 37 -40.16 -5.92 -48.06
N LEU A 38 -38.94 -6.08 -48.62
CA LEU A 38 -37.69 -5.62 -47.96
C LEU A 38 -37.62 -4.10 -47.85
N ILE A 39 -38.05 -3.36 -48.88
CA ILE A 39 -38.13 -1.90 -48.88
C ILE A 39 -39.17 -1.42 -47.84
N SER A 40 -40.34 -2.05 -47.77
CA SER A 40 -41.35 -1.75 -46.74
C SER A 40 -40.81 -2.00 -45.34
N TYR A 41 -40.06 -3.10 -45.15
CA TYR A 41 -39.45 -3.41 -43.86
C TYR A 41 -38.35 -2.39 -43.49
N LEU A 42 -37.57 -1.90 -44.46
CA LEU A 42 -36.64 -0.77 -44.24
C LEU A 42 -37.40 0.47 -43.80
N GLU A 43 -38.48 0.82 -44.51
CA GLU A 43 -39.30 2.02 -44.18
C GLU A 43 -39.88 1.93 -42.77
N GLU A 44 -40.45 0.76 -42.41
CA GLU A 44 -40.96 0.52 -41.05
C GLU A 44 -39.86 0.63 -39.99
N THR A 45 -38.65 0.13 -40.29
CA THR A 45 -37.49 0.21 -39.39
C THR A 45 -37.05 1.68 -39.16
N LEU A 46 -36.97 2.47 -40.26
CA LEU A 46 -36.63 3.89 -40.16
C LEU A 46 -37.70 4.70 -39.38
N ASN A 47 -38.98 4.36 -39.60
CA ASN A 47 -40.09 4.98 -38.85
C ASN A 47 -40.09 4.61 -37.39
N PHE A 48 -39.79 3.36 -37.05
CA PHE A 48 -39.59 2.91 -35.67
C PHE A 48 -38.48 3.66 -34.97
N LEU A 49 -37.37 3.92 -35.65
CA LEU A 49 -36.26 4.73 -35.10
C LEU A 49 -36.64 6.22 -34.96
N GLY A 50 -37.44 6.74 -35.88
CA GLY A 50 -37.93 8.11 -35.90
C GLY A 50 -39.07 8.41 -34.90
N ASP A 51 -39.62 7.38 -34.23
CA ASP A 51 -40.74 7.54 -33.31
C ASP A 51 -40.22 7.96 -31.91
N SER A 52 -40.69 9.11 -31.42
CA SER A 52 -40.37 9.66 -30.10
C SER A 52 -40.88 8.80 -28.93
N THR A 53 -41.85 7.91 -29.16
CA THR A 53 -42.41 7.04 -28.11
C THR A 53 -41.64 5.74 -27.92
N THR A 54 -40.78 5.36 -28.86
CA THR A 54 -39.93 4.18 -28.80
C THR A 54 -38.76 4.42 -27.84
N SER A 55 -38.57 3.50 -26.90
CA SER A 55 -37.49 3.62 -25.90
C SER A 55 -36.09 3.46 -26.53
N ALA A 56 -35.08 4.09 -25.92
CA ALA A 56 -33.68 3.96 -26.37
C ALA A 56 -33.22 2.48 -26.42
N PHE A 57 -33.68 1.66 -25.49
CA PHE A 57 -33.35 0.24 -25.43
C PHE A 57 -33.91 -0.54 -26.62
N GLU A 58 -35.15 -0.27 -27.03
CA GLU A 58 -35.76 -0.91 -28.20
C GLU A 58 -35.08 -0.49 -29.51
N LYS A 59 -34.66 0.80 -29.59
CA LYS A 59 -33.88 1.34 -30.74
C LYS A 59 -32.50 0.73 -30.80
N GLU A 60 -31.85 0.45 -29.65
CA GLU A 60 -30.54 -0.19 -29.56
C GLU A 60 -30.54 -1.59 -30.23
N VAL A 61 -31.60 -2.39 -30.09
CA VAL A 61 -31.74 -3.69 -30.72
C VAL A 61 -31.71 -3.58 -32.26
N VAL A 62 -32.22 -2.47 -32.79
CA VAL A 62 -32.16 -2.23 -34.27
C VAL A 62 -30.72 -1.98 -34.70
N PHE A 63 -29.95 -1.20 -33.92
CA PHE A 63 -28.56 -0.84 -34.27
C PHE A 63 -27.59 -2.01 -34.08
N THR A 64 -27.86 -2.93 -33.16
CA THR A 64 -26.94 -4.00 -32.80
C THR A 64 -27.26 -5.32 -33.53
N GLU A 65 -28.55 -5.62 -33.75
CA GLU A 65 -28.96 -6.93 -34.22
C GLU A 65 -29.83 -6.86 -35.49
N SER A 66 -30.92 -6.04 -35.45
CA SER A 66 -31.98 -6.14 -36.49
C SER A 66 -31.54 -5.63 -37.86
N TRP A 67 -30.56 -4.68 -37.91
CA TRP A 67 -30.01 -4.19 -39.19
C TRP A 67 -29.52 -5.32 -40.11
N SER A 68 -28.96 -6.40 -39.53
CA SER A 68 -28.45 -7.55 -40.25
C SER A 68 -29.52 -8.33 -41.02
N LYS A 69 -30.80 -8.10 -40.71
CA LYS A 69 -31.95 -8.66 -41.46
C LYS A 69 -32.16 -7.94 -42.79
N ILE A 70 -31.75 -6.69 -42.87
CA ILE A 70 -31.97 -5.77 -44.00
C ILE A 70 -30.73 -5.67 -44.89
N PHE A 71 -29.55 -5.46 -44.26
CA PHE A 71 -28.28 -5.14 -44.92
C PHE A 71 -27.35 -6.36 -44.99
N ILE A 72 -26.44 -6.37 -45.99
CA ILE A 72 -25.56 -7.51 -46.26
C ILE A 72 -24.47 -7.66 -45.19
N ASP A 73 -23.89 -6.55 -44.75
CA ASP A 73 -22.88 -6.45 -43.70
C ASP A 73 -22.92 -5.04 -43.04
N ASP A 74 -22.09 -4.82 -42.02
CA ASP A 74 -21.98 -3.56 -41.26
C ASP A 74 -21.27 -2.45 -42.06
N LYS A 75 -20.63 -2.76 -43.18
CA LYS A 75 -19.90 -1.83 -44.05
C LYS A 75 -20.75 -1.28 -45.21
N VAL A 76 -22.02 -1.64 -45.24
CA VAL A 76 -22.96 -1.08 -46.22
C VAL A 76 -22.99 0.45 -46.11
N GLN A 77 -22.68 1.10 -47.25
CA GLN A 77 -22.65 2.57 -47.31
C GLN A 77 -24.02 3.12 -47.64
N VAL A 78 -24.46 4.05 -46.81
CA VAL A 78 -25.70 4.81 -46.96
C VAL A 78 -25.34 6.28 -47.12
N GLU A 79 -25.74 6.88 -48.24
CA GLU A 79 -25.55 8.33 -48.43
C GLU A 79 -26.39 9.09 -47.41
N ASP A 80 -25.71 9.93 -46.57
CA ASP A 80 -26.37 10.72 -45.55
C ASP A 80 -27.16 11.88 -46.18
N ASP A 81 -28.45 11.79 -46.03
CA ASP A 81 -29.41 12.79 -46.53
C ASP A 81 -30.28 13.37 -45.40
N LEU A 82 -29.92 13.10 -44.17
CA LEU A 82 -30.67 13.51 -42.98
C LEU A 82 -30.38 14.97 -42.62
N ASP A 83 -29.15 15.44 -42.87
CA ASP A 83 -28.78 16.86 -42.67
C ASP A 83 -29.05 17.69 -43.96
N ILE A 84 -30.07 18.54 -43.89
CA ILE A 84 -30.49 19.40 -45.04
C ILE A 84 -29.54 20.56 -45.30
N ASN A 85 -28.73 20.95 -44.33
CA ASN A 85 -27.78 22.10 -44.45
C ASN A 85 -26.43 21.67 -45.06
N ARG A 86 -26.18 20.39 -45.22
CA ARG A 86 -24.93 19.86 -45.78
C ARG A 86 -24.84 20.07 -47.28
N LYS A 87 -23.74 20.66 -47.72
CA LYS A 87 -23.48 20.96 -49.13
C LYS A 87 -22.85 19.83 -49.93
N ALA A 88 -22.19 18.87 -49.27
CA ALA A 88 -21.52 17.72 -49.89
C ALA A 88 -22.19 16.42 -49.45
N SER A 89 -22.37 15.45 -50.35
CA SER A 89 -22.85 14.12 -50.01
C SER A 89 -21.76 13.37 -49.26
N ILE A 90 -22.12 12.77 -48.14
CA ILE A 90 -21.25 11.91 -47.35
C ILE A 90 -21.88 10.52 -47.23
N ASN A 91 -21.09 9.49 -47.39
CA ASN A 91 -21.52 8.12 -47.12
C ASN A 91 -21.20 7.80 -45.65
N LYS A 92 -22.09 7.03 -45.03
CA LYS A 92 -21.92 6.52 -43.67
C LYS A 92 -22.16 5.02 -43.67
N ASP A 93 -21.50 4.33 -42.76
CA ASP A 93 -21.85 2.95 -42.47
C ASP A 93 -23.30 2.89 -41.96
N VAL A 94 -23.99 1.82 -42.32
CA VAL A 94 -25.43 1.67 -42.06
C VAL A 94 -25.81 1.91 -40.60
N GLN A 95 -24.98 1.44 -39.64
CA GLN A 95 -25.28 1.61 -38.23
C GLN A 95 -25.17 3.09 -37.80
N ALA A 96 -24.21 3.84 -38.34
CA ALA A 96 -24.10 5.28 -38.11
C ALA A 96 -25.30 6.05 -38.66
N TYR A 97 -25.75 5.70 -39.91
CA TYR A 97 -26.92 6.30 -40.50
C TYR A 97 -28.20 6.03 -39.70
N LEU A 98 -28.38 4.80 -39.19
CA LEU A 98 -29.55 4.43 -38.39
C LEU A 98 -29.56 5.15 -37.02
N LYS A 99 -28.42 5.29 -36.40
CA LYS A 99 -28.27 6.06 -35.14
C LYS A 99 -28.60 7.56 -35.34
N ASP A 100 -28.20 8.13 -36.45
CA ASP A 100 -28.44 9.52 -36.78
C ASP A 100 -29.92 9.88 -36.85
N ILE A 101 -30.81 8.95 -37.25
CA ILE A 101 -32.24 9.17 -37.25
C ILE A 101 -32.77 9.52 -35.85
N ASP A 102 -32.38 8.74 -34.83
CA ASP A 102 -32.78 9.05 -33.43
C ASP A 102 -32.09 10.29 -32.88
N PHE A 103 -30.91 10.60 -33.41
CA PHE A 103 -30.14 11.74 -32.93
C PHE A 103 -30.60 13.08 -33.47
N PHE A 104 -30.85 13.16 -34.79
CA PHE A 104 -31.21 14.42 -35.42
C PHE A 104 -32.69 14.82 -35.24
N PHE A 105 -33.56 13.84 -35.00
CA PHE A 105 -34.99 14.08 -35.03
C PHE A 105 -35.66 13.76 -33.68
N LYS A 106 -36.51 14.66 -33.23
CA LYS A 106 -37.50 14.40 -32.20
C LYS A 106 -38.55 13.41 -32.68
N GLN A 107 -38.92 13.55 -33.96
CA GLN A 107 -39.88 12.71 -34.67
C GLN A 107 -39.52 12.73 -36.15
N ALA A 108 -39.48 11.54 -36.79
CA ALA A 108 -39.26 11.39 -38.23
C ALA A 108 -40.21 10.37 -38.81
N HIS A 109 -40.71 10.64 -40.00
CA HIS A 109 -41.53 9.72 -40.76
C HIS A 109 -41.00 9.67 -42.18
N PHE A 110 -40.58 8.45 -42.58
CA PHE A 110 -40.10 8.12 -43.90
C PHE A 110 -41.22 7.48 -44.70
N GLN A 111 -41.34 7.79 -45.98
CA GLN A 111 -42.20 7.16 -46.94
C GLN A 111 -41.44 6.88 -48.22
N PHE A 112 -41.44 5.62 -48.69
CA PHE A 112 -40.74 5.19 -49.91
C PHE A 112 -41.74 4.87 -51.01
N ASP A 113 -41.59 5.55 -52.14
CA ASP A 113 -42.40 5.27 -53.37
C ASP A 113 -41.48 4.63 -54.44
N VAL A 114 -41.60 3.32 -54.58
CA VAL A 114 -40.77 2.52 -55.53
C VAL A 114 -41.22 2.81 -56.97
N GLN A 115 -40.32 3.45 -57.75
CA GLN A 115 -40.56 3.85 -59.13
C GLN A 115 -40.18 2.76 -60.11
N SER A 116 -39.08 2.03 -59.90
CA SER A 116 -38.67 0.93 -60.78
C SER A 116 -37.75 -0.06 -60.09
N ILE A 117 -37.78 -1.29 -60.50
CA ILE A 117 -36.87 -2.37 -60.09
C ILE A 117 -36.23 -2.92 -61.37
N ALA A 118 -34.91 -2.89 -61.45
CA ALA A 118 -34.15 -3.45 -62.59
C ALA A 118 -33.14 -4.47 -62.08
N ASN A 119 -32.97 -5.62 -62.73
CA ASN A 119 -31.94 -6.59 -62.40
C ASN A 119 -30.72 -6.48 -63.33
N SER A 120 -29.55 -6.76 -62.76
CA SER A 120 -28.27 -6.79 -63.43
C SER A 120 -27.38 -7.94 -62.91
N THR A 121 -26.39 -8.28 -63.70
CA THR A 121 -25.40 -9.29 -63.31
C THR A 121 -24.03 -8.67 -63.32
N ARG A 122 -23.26 -8.85 -62.26
CA ARG A 122 -21.86 -8.36 -62.16
C ARG A 122 -20.92 -9.28 -62.95
N GLU A 123 -19.71 -8.82 -63.22
CA GLU A 123 -18.68 -9.61 -63.93
C GLU A 123 -18.35 -10.93 -63.25
N ASN A 124 -18.48 -11.05 -61.95
CA ASN A 124 -18.30 -12.28 -61.18
C ASN A 124 -19.51 -13.22 -61.21
N GLY A 125 -20.55 -12.89 -62.02
CA GLY A 125 -21.76 -13.73 -62.20
C GLY A 125 -22.83 -13.54 -61.11
N SER A 126 -22.61 -12.73 -60.09
CA SER A 126 -23.60 -12.42 -59.03
C SER A 126 -24.70 -11.52 -59.57
N VAL A 127 -25.97 -11.82 -59.19
CA VAL A 127 -27.13 -11.05 -59.59
C VAL A 127 -27.46 -10.03 -58.51
N PHE A 128 -27.75 -8.80 -58.91
CA PHE A 128 -28.25 -7.77 -58.04
C PHE A 128 -29.43 -7.04 -58.69
N PHE A 129 -30.22 -6.40 -57.85
CA PHE A 129 -31.32 -5.55 -58.25
C PHE A 129 -31.00 -4.11 -57.89
N LYS A 130 -31.31 -3.20 -58.81
CA LYS A 130 -31.27 -1.75 -58.57
C LYS A 130 -32.70 -1.25 -58.47
N VAL A 131 -33.05 -0.74 -57.29
CA VAL A 131 -34.36 -0.13 -57.00
C VAL A 131 -34.20 1.36 -57.08
N SER A 132 -35.07 2.01 -57.92
CA SER A 132 -35.21 3.47 -57.90
C SER A 132 -36.47 3.82 -57.13
N LEU A 133 -36.36 4.70 -56.19
CA LEU A 133 -37.49 5.18 -55.38
C LEU A 133 -37.41 6.64 -55.05
N LEU A 134 -38.56 7.23 -54.75
CA LEU A 134 -38.68 8.57 -54.17
C LEU A 134 -38.87 8.43 -52.65
N ARG A 135 -37.92 8.96 -51.88
CA ARG A 135 -38.02 9.05 -50.44
C ARG A 135 -38.62 10.40 -50.05
N ASN A 136 -39.74 10.40 -49.32
CA ASN A 136 -40.29 11.54 -48.62
C ASN A 136 -39.87 11.44 -47.13
N LEU A 137 -39.32 12.50 -46.55
CA LEU A 137 -39.02 12.63 -45.12
C LEU A 137 -39.80 13.79 -44.57
N LYS A 138 -40.68 13.50 -43.58
CA LYS A 138 -41.32 14.51 -42.70
C LYS A 138 -40.80 14.35 -41.32
N ALA A 139 -40.09 15.35 -40.80
CA ALA A 139 -39.46 15.24 -39.53
C ALA A 139 -39.46 16.58 -38.77
N THR A 140 -39.29 16.48 -37.43
CA THR A 140 -38.99 17.61 -36.57
C THR A 140 -37.62 17.37 -35.96
N THR A 141 -36.67 18.24 -36.19
CA THR A 141 -35.31 18.13 -35.61
C THR A 141 -35.33 18.35 -34.11
N ILE A 142 -34.24 17.98 -33.43
CA ILE A 142 -34.03 18.30 -31.99
C ILE A 142 -34.12 19.82 -31.73
N ASN A 143 -33.77 20.66 -32.72
CA ASN A 143 -33.83 22.11 -32.67
C ASN A 143 -35.23 22.69 -33.01
N ASN A 144 -36.27 21.83 -33.16
CA ASN A 144 -37.64 22.17 -33.55
C ASN A 144 -37.79 22.69 -34.99
N GLU A 145 -36.82 22.44 -35.87
CA GLU A 145 -36.97 22.74 -37.30
C GLU A 145 -37.87 21.65 -37.94
N VAL A 146 -38.78 22.09 -38.77
CA VAL A 146 -39.66 21.15 -39.50
C VAL A 146 -39.08 20.88 -40.89
N ILE A 147 -38.90 19.60 -41.20
CA ILE A 147 -38.42 19.12 -42.51
C ILE A 147 -39.58 18.46 -43.25
N ASP A 148 -39.72 18.81 -44.50
CA ASP A 148 -40.57 18.06 -45.47
C ASP A 148 -39.85 18.11 -46.83
N ASN A 149 -39.18 17.00 -47.16
CA ASN A 149 -38.40 16.95 -48.40
C ASN A 149 -38.52 15.59 -49.12
N ASN A 150 -38.34 15.66 -50.45
CA ASN A 150 -38.32 14.52 -51.30
C ASN A 150 -36.94 14.40 -51.96
N LYS A 151 -36.38 13.16 -51.97
CA LYS A 151 -35.13 12.84 -52.66
C LYS A 151 -35.27 11.52 -53.45
N ASN A 152 -34.75 11.51 -54.67
CA ASN A 152 -34.58 10.23 -55.41
C ASN A 152 -33.47 9.44 -54.79
N ARG A 153 -33.71 8.16 -54.62
CA ARG A 153 -32.75 7.21 -54.05
C ARG A 153 -32.60 6.01 -54.93
N PHE A 154 -31.40 5.46 -54.97
CA PHE A 154 -31.11 4.15 -55.58
C PHE A 154 -30.68 3.20 -54.49
N ILE A 155 -31.26 2.01 -54.47
CA ILE A 155 -30.89 0.96 -53.52
C ILE A 155 -30.38 -0.24 -54.32
N GLU A 156 -29.15 -0.67 -54.10
CA GLU A 156 -28.63 -1.93 -54.65
C GLU A 156 -28.92 -3.07 -53.65
N ILE A 157 -29.56 -4.14 -54.19
CA ILE A 157 -29.96 -5.31 -53.44
C ILE A 157 -29.28 -6.53 -54.05
N ASN A 158 -28.43 -7.21 -53.24
CA ASN A 158 -27.76 -8.42 -53.66
C ASN A 158 -28.68 -9.65 -53.49
N LEU A 159 -28.65 -10.56 -54.44
CA LEU A 159 -29.31 -11.83 -54.35
C LEU A 159 -28.31 -12.94 -54.00
N ASP A 160 -28.43 -13.52 -52.83
CA ASP A 160 -27.77 -14.77 -52.48
C ASP A 160 -28.64 -15.93 -52.99
N ARG A 161 -28.20 -16.54 -54.10
CA ARG A 161 -28.92 -17.65 -54.73
C ARG A 161 -28.87 -18.93 -53.90
N GLN A 162 -27.83 -19.10 -53.06
CA GLN A 162 -27.71 -20.33 -52.25
C GLN A 162 -28.73 -20.35 -51.12
N ASN A 163 -28.89 -19.21 -50.45
CA ASN A 163 -29.81 -19.04 -49.33
C ASN A 163 -31.16 -18.43 -49.73
N SER A 164 -31.36 -18.14 -51.02
CA SER A 164 -32.56 -17.46 -51.55
C SER A 164 -32.88 -16.15 -50.75
N SER A 165 -31.86 -15.41 -50.36
CA SER A 165 -32.02 -14.21 -49.54
C SER A 165 -31.63 -12.94 -50.30
N LEU A 166 -32.37 -11.86 -50.01
CA LEU A 166 -32.14 -10.52 -50.54
C LEU A 166 -31.63 -9.63 -49.42
N LYS A 167 -30.55 -8.87 -49.69
CA LYS A 167 -29.95 -7.94 -48.72
C LYS A 167 -29.53 -6.67 -49.43
N ILE A 168 -29.73 -5.51 -48.76
CA ILE A 168 -29.30 -4.22 -49.25
C ILE A 168 -27.76 -4.13 -49.16
N ALA A 169 -27.13 -3.73 -50.25
CA ALA A 169 -25.70 -3.58 -50.40
C ALA A 169 -25.25 -2.12 -50.43
N SER A 170 -26.11 -1.16 -50.81
CA SER A 170 -25.86 0.28 -50.78
C SER A 170 -27.14 1.09 -50.99
N ILE A 171 -27.16 2.33 -50.46
CA ILE A 171 -28.20 3.31 -50.70
C ILE A 171 -27.52 4.64 -51.05
N TYR A 172 -27.85 5.20 -52.27
CA TYR A 172 -27.20 6.41 -52.77
C TYR A 172 -28.12 7.22 -53.68
N THR A 173 -27.80 8.51 -53.92
CA THR A 173 -28.48 9.38 -54.89
C THR A 173 -27.72 9.41 -56.24
N SER A 174 -26.40 9.37 -56.21
CA SER A 174 -25.52 9.28 -57.37
C SER A 174 -24.40 8.24 -57.10
N LYS A 175 -23.99 7.50 -58.15
CA LYS A 175 -22.91 6.52 -57.96
C LYS A 175 -21.60 7.26 -57.72
N ILE A 176 -21.12 7.32 -56.50
CA ILE A 176 -19.85 7.91 -56.13
C ILE A 176 -18.72 6.88 -56.29
N ASN A 177 -17.56 7.31 -56.80
CA ASN A 177 -16.37 6.48 -56.86
C ASN A 177 -15.70 6.59 -55.45
N GLU A 178 -15.63 5.47 -54.72
CA GLU A 178 -15.05 5.39 -53.36
C GLU A 178 -13.64 6.01 -53.27
N THR A 179 -12.81 5.75 -54.28
CA THR A 179 -11.45 6.31 -54.39
C THR A 179 -11.47 7.83 -54.52
N GLU A 180 -12.37 8.37 -55.31
CA GLU A 180 -12.52 9.80 -55.50
C GLU A 180 -12.98 10.48 -54.21
N THR A 181 -13.86 9.86 -53.43
CA THR A 181 -14.32 10.35 -52.15
C THR A 181 -13.17 10.41 -51.15
N LEU A 182 -12.32 9.38 -51.06
CA LEU A 182 -11.16 9.35 -50.16
C LEU A 182 -10.13 10.46 -50.52
N HIS A 183 -9.92 10.70 -51.85
CA HIS A 183 -9.02 11.78 -52.29
C HIS A 183 -9.59 13.17 -51.93
N GLN A 184 -10.89 13.38 -52.11
CA GLN A 184 -11.57 14.61 -51.69
C GLN A 184 -11.49 14.84 -50.20
N TRP A 185 -11.79 13.78 -49.40
CA TRP A 185 -11.65 13.79 -47.94
C TRP A 185 -10.25 14.20 -47.54
N TRP A 186 -9.19 13.51 -48.01
CA TRP A 186 -7.80 13.82 -47.68
C TRP A 186 -7.44 15.26 -48.05
N ASN A 187 -7.80 15.70 -49.26
CA ASN A 187 -7.49 17.04 -49.71
C ASN A 187 -8.18 18.13 -48.86
N ALA A 188 -9.37 17.87 -48.34
CA ALA A 188 -10.12 18.78 -47.47
C ALA A 188 -9.55 18.89 -46.04
N LEU A 189 -8.71 17.94 -45.60
CA LEU A 189 -8.13 17.96 -44.26
C LEU A 189 -7.20 19.16 -44.05
N THR A 190 -7.22 19.68 -42.81
CA THR A 190 -6.22 20.69 -42.38
C THR A 190 -4.82 20.07 -42.28
N LYS A 191 -3.80 20.92 -42.31
CA LYS A 191 -2.40 20.47 -42.20
C LYS A 191 -2.16 19.69 -40.91
N ASN A 192 -2.77 20.11 -39.79
CA ASN A 192 -2.61 19.42 -38.50
C ASN A 192 -3.20 18.01 -38.55
N TRP A 193 -4.40 17.84 -39.11
CA TRP A 193 -4.98 16.53 -39.30
C TRP A 193 -4.17 15.64 -40.23
N LYS A 194 -3.73 16.16 -41.39
CA LYS A 194 -2.87 15.42 -42.31
C LYS A 194 -1.60 14.93 -41.63
N SER A 195 -0.93 15.79 -40.86
CA SER A 195 0.29 15.45 -40.14
C SER A 195 0.08 14.31 -39.15
N ARG A 196 -1.03 14.31 -38.44
CA ARG A 196 -1.33 13.28 -37.43
C ARG A 196 -1.78 11.96 -38.04
N LEU A 197 -2.69 12.02 -39.01
CA LEU A 197 -3.20 10.81 -39.66
C LEU A 197 -2.16 10.12 -40.53
N SER A 198 -1.14 10.86 -41.04
CA SER A 198 -0.06 10.30 -41.85
C SER A 198 1.24 10.09 -41.08
N GLU A 199 1.21 10.07 -39.74
CA GLU A 199 2.40 9.88 -38.94
C GLU A 199 3.11 8.57 -39.29
N GLY A 200 4.38 8.68 -39.70
CA GLY A 200 5.18 7.57 -40.25
C GLY A 200 4.85 7.14 -41.68
N ILE A 201 3.91 7.83 -42.35
CA ILE A 201 3.48 7.54 -43.73
C ILE A 201 3.83 8.71 -44.64
N MET A 202 4.63 8.46 -45.68
CA MET A 202 4.90 9.47 -46.71
C MET A 202 3.73 9.52 -47.69
N ILE A 203 2.90 10.57 -47.61
CA ILE A 203 1.78 10.83 -48.51
C ILE A 203 1.84 12.30 -48.97
N TYR A 204 1.31 12.61 -50.14
CA TYR A 204 1.26 13.99 -50.62
C TYR A 204 0.28 14.81 -49.79
N ASP A 205 0.63 16.04 -49.45
CA ASP A 205 -0.22 16.99 -48.74
C ASP A 205 -1.52 17.30 -49.51
N THR A 206 -1.41 17.38 -50.84
CA THR A 206 -2.56 17.46 -51.74
C THR A 206 -2.41 16.39 -52.83
N ILE A 207 -3.42 15.55 -52.98
CA ILE A 207 -3.43 14.49 -53.98
C ILE A 207 -3.99 15.07 -55.27
N PRO A 208 -3.21 15.14 -56.39
CA PRO A 208 -3.73 15.58 -57.68
C PRO A 208 -4.80 14.61 -58.17
N MET A 209 -5.94 15.12 -58.63
CA MET A 209 -7.04 14.29 -59.13
C MET A 209 -6.67 13.47 -60.39
N GLU A 210 -5.57 13.81 -61.05
CA GLU A 210 -5.00 13.06 -62.18
C GLU A 210 -4.39 11.72 -61.80
N TYR A 211 -4.07 11.45 -60.53
CA TYR A 211 -3.51 10.20 -60.03
C TYR A 211 -4.52 9.04 -60.02
N ILE A 212 -5.80 9.29 -60.20
CA ILE A 212 -6.89 8.24 -60.20
C ILE A 212 -6.68 7.20 -61.28
N SER A 213 -5.83 7.47 -62.31
CA SER A 213 -5.61 6.58 -63.45
C SER A 213 -4.37 5.69 -63.33
N GLN A 214 -3.50 5.85 -62.36
CA GLN A 214 -2.24 5.07 -62.23
C GLN A 214 -2.46 3.87 -61.29
N ILE A 215 -2.79 2.73 -61.90
CA ILE A 215 -2.91 1.43 -61.23
C ILE A 215 -1.51 0.83 -61.11
N SER A 216 -1.00 0.66 -59.86
CA SER A 216 0.19 -0.14 -59.63
C SER A 216 -0.17 -1.62 -59.43
N ASN A 217 0.34 -2.50 -60.28
CA ASN A 217 0.22 -3.95 -60.12
C ASN A 217 1.24 -4.42 -59.09
N GLY A 218 0.81 -4.76 -57.91
CA GLY A 218 1.68 -5.39 -56.90
C GLY A 218 1.23 -5.20 -55.47
N SER A 219 1.64 -6.09 -54.59
CA SER A 219 1.51 -5.91 -53.16
C SER A 219 2.68 -5.13 -52.61
N TYR A 220 2.49 -4.21 -51.69
CA TYR A 220 3.55 -3.59 -50.93
C TYR A 220 3.31 -3.68 -49.41
N LYS A 221 4.39 -3.67 -48.67
CA LYS A 221 4.39 -3.71 -47.22
C LYS A 221 4.61 -2.31 -46.66
N MET A 222 3.86 -1.92 -45.68
CA MET A 222 4.01 -0.68 -44.97
C MET A 222 4.15 -0.95 -43.49
N SER A 223 5.16 -0.35 -42.89
CA SER A 223 5.36 -0.36 -41.44
C SER A 223 4.52 0.75 -40.81
N ILE A 224 3.67 0.39 -39.89
CA ILE A 224 2.60 1.22 -39.40
C ILE A 224 2.75 1.35 -37.89
N PRO A 225 2.83 2.57 -37.34
CA PRO A 225 2.71 2.73 -35.89
C PRO A 225 1.28 2.36 -35.46
N SER A 226 1.20 1.45 -34.51
CA SER A 226 -0.03 1.07 -33.81
C SER A 226 0.19 1.34 -32.32
N VAL A 227 -0.66 2.15 -31.71
CA VAL A 227 -0.61 2.40 -30.28
C VAL A 227 -1.46 1.35 -29.58
N ASP A 228 -0.90 0.68 -28.56
CA ASP A 228 -1.67 -0.20 -27.70
C ASP A 228 -2.67 0.63 -26.90
N PRO A 229 -3.98 0.41 -27.05
CA PRO A 229 -5.01 1.23 -26.39
C PRO A 229 -5.01 1.10 -24.87
N THR A 230 -4.29 0.10 -24.31
CA THR A 230 -4.22 -0.11 -22.85
C THR A 230 -2.94 0.44 -22.21
N THR A 231 -1.83 0.44 -22.98
CA THR A 231 -0.52 0.86 -22.46
C THR A 231 -0.04 2.20 -23.00
N GLY A 232 -0.60 2.65 -24.13
CA GLY A 232 -0.13 3.84 -24.85
C GLY A 232 1.22 3.65 -25.56
N GLU A 233 1.77 2.43 -25.61
CA GLU A 233 3.03 2.14 -26.29
C GLU A 233 2.84 2.05 -27.79
N THR A 234 3.74 2.69 -28.55
CA THR A 234 3.72 2.65 -30.02
C THR A 234 4.48 1.42 -30.52
N ASN A 235 3.76 0.48 -31.09
CA ASN A 235 4.31 -0.69 -31.76
C ASN A 235 4.27 -0.49 -33.28
N VAL A 236 5.28 -1.00 -33.99
CA VAL A 236 5.29 -0.98 -35.46
C VAL A 236 4.76 -2.30 -36.00
N VAL A 237 3.64 -2.25 -36.71
CA VAL A 237 3.01 -3.42 -37.33
C VAL A 237 3.19 -3.37 -38.84
N GLU A 238 3.72 -4.44 -39.46
CA GLU A 238 3.79 -4.54 -40.93
C GLU A 238 2.42 -4.98 -41.48
N LYS A 239 1.82 -4.14 -42.31
CA LYS A 239 0.60 -4.47 -43.09
C LYS A 239 0.95 -4.66 -44.56
N THR A 240 0.43 -5.72 -45.17
CA THR A 240 0.60 -6.00 -46.59
C THR A 240 -0.67 -5.60 -47.35
N PHE A 241 -0.53 -4.72 -48.32
CA PHE A 241 -1.62 -4.31 -49.22
C PHE A 241 -1.48 -5.02 -50.55
N LYS A 242 -2.57 -5.64 -51.00
CA LYS A 242 -2.62 -6.41 -52.25
C LYS A 242 -3.51 -5.72 -53.28
N ASP A 243 -3.01 -5.72 -54.51
CA ASP A 243 -3.68 -5.65 -55.79
C ASP A 243 -4.32 -4.33 -56.27
N ASN A 244 -3.99 -3.99 -57.51
CA ASN A 244 -4.69 -3.11 -58.44
C ASN A 244 -5.04 -1.68 -58.01
N MET A 245 -4.52 -1.21 -56.90
CA MET A 245 -4.68 0.19 -56.42
C MET A 245 -3.34 0.91 -56.48
N ASN A 246 -3.36 2.21 -56.77
CA ASN A 246 -2.14 2.95 -56.73
C ASN A 246 -1.63 3.10 -55.28
N GLU A 247 -0.35 3.45 -55.08
CA GLU A 247 0.26 3.54 -53.77
C GLU A 247 -0.46 4.55 -52.84
N VAL A 248 -1.00 5.61 -53.41
CA VAL A 248 -1.75 6.66 -52.70
C VAL A 248 -3.07 6.11 -52.13
N ASP A 249 -3.82 5.38 -52.93
CA ASP A 249 -5.10 4.77 -52.52
C ASP A 249 -4.90 3.78 -51.41
N ASN A 250 -3.84 2.96 -51.50
CA ASN A 250 -3.50 2.03 -50.43
C ASN A 250 -3.11 2.74 -49.12
N LYS A 251 -2.38 3.84 -49.21
CA LYS A 251 -2.03 4.69 -48.06
C LYS A 251 -3.30 5.31 -47.41
N LEU A 252 -4.20 5.84 -48.26
CA LEU A 252 -5.47 6.36 -47.75
C LEU A 252 -6.34 5.30 -47.09
N LYS A 253 -6.50 4.14 -47.73
CA LYS A 253 -7.23 3.02 -47.15
C LYS A 253 -6.62 2.53 -45.82
N TYR A 254 -5.31 2.61 -45.70
CA TYR A 254 -4.64 2.31 -44.46
C TYR A 254 -4.99 3.37 -43.40
N ILE A 255 -4.93 4.66 -43.74
CA ILE A 255 -5.29 5.74 -42.84
C ILE A 255 -6.73 5.58 -42.30
N THR A 256 -7.69 5.21 -43.17
CA THR A 256 -9.08 4.97 -42.75
C THR A 256 -9.27 3.75 -41.85
N GLN A 257 -8.27 2.85 -41.76
CA GLN A 257 -8.27 1.70 -40.85
C GLN A 257 -7.46 1.93 -39.59
N LEU A 258 -7.03 3.19 -39.27
CA LEU A 258 -6.36 3.49 -38.03
C LEU A 258 -7.25 3.15 -36.84
N GLN A 259 -6.67 2.46 -35.88
CA GLN A 259 -7.34 2.09 -34.64
C GLN A 259 -7.10 3.09 -33.51
N SER A 260 -6.09 3.96 -33.65
CA SER A 260 -5.76 4.97 -32.67
C SER A 260 -5.40 6.28 -33.32
N VAL A 261 -5.86 7.37 -32.73
CA VAL A 261 -5.57 8.75 -33.18
C VAL A 261 -5.26 9.59 -31.95
N ASP A 262 -4.10 10.27 -31.98
CA ASP A 262 -3.69 11.24 -30.95
C ASP A 262 -3.54 12.62 -31.59
N VAL A 263 -4.40 13.55 -31.22
CA VAL A 263 -4.32 14.96 -31.61
C VAL A 263 -4.23 15.87 -30.37
N SER A 264 -3.89 15.31 -29.24
CA SER A 264 -3.84 16.02 -27.97
C SER A 264 -2.92 17.23 -28.01
N GLY A 265 -3.30 18.30 -27.31
CA GLY A 265 -2.57 19.55 -27.20
C GLY A 265 -2.56 20.45 -28.43
N ILE A 266 -3.19 20.06 -29.55
CA ILE A 266 -3.23 20.86 -30.78
C ILE A 266 -4.49 21.72 -30.77
N ARG A 267 -4.38 22.93 -30.25
CA ARG A 267 -5.52 23.87 -30.10
C ARG A 267 -6.13 24.31 -31.42
N GLU A 268 -5.38 24.25 -32.53
CA GLU A 268 -5.86 24.61 -33.87
C GLU A 268 -6.83 23.54 -34.45
N ILE A 269 -6.95 22.39 -33.83
CA ILE A 269 -7.96 21.41 -34.19
C ILE A 269 -9.27 21.78 -33.51
N ILE A 270 -10.26 22.13 -34.33
CA ILE A 270 -11.58 22.60 -33.90
C ILE A 270 -12.73 21.68 -34.30
N SER A 271 -12.46 20.63 -35.08
CA SER A 271 -13.49 19.73 -35.58
C SER A 271 -12.99 18.31 -35.67
N LEU A 272 -13.85 17.34 -35.36
CA LEU A 272 -13.63 15.89 -35.49
C LEU A 272 -14.13 15.32 -36.83
N GLU A 273 -14.65 16.12 -37.75
CA GLU A 273 -15.14 15.63 -39.07
C GLU A 273 -14.15 14.66 -39.77
N PRO A 274 -12.81 14.89 -39.71
CA PRO A 274 -11.86 13.97 -40.32
C PRO A 274 -11.92 12.52 -39.86
N ILE A 275 -12.38 12.24 -38.62
CA ILE A 275 -12.44 10.88 -38.08
C ILE A 275 -13.69 10.12 -38.54
N SER A 276 -14.66 10.74 -39.15
CA SER A 276 -15.88 10.09 -39.66
C SER A 276 -15.59 8.99 -40.68
N GLU A 277 -14.44 9.04 -41.33
CA GLU A 277 -13.96 8.02 -42.27
C GLU A 277 -13.15 6.86 -41.60
N LEU A 278 -12.92 6.93 -40.26
CA LEU A 278 -12.11 5.97 -39.50
C LEU A 278 -12.98 4.90 -38.86
N SER A 279 -13.44 3.92 -39.64
CA SER A 279 -14.38 2.87 -39.20
C SER A 279 -13.81 1.87 -38.18
N ASP A 280 -12.50 1.79 -38.04
CA ASP A 280 -11.79 0.86 -37.14
C ASP A 280 -11.28 1.51 -35.87
N LEU A 281 -11.67 2.76 -35.56
CA LEU A 281 -11.18 3.54 -34.43
C LEU A 281 -11.57 2.89 -33.09
N VAL A 282 -10.57 2.60 -32.28
CA VAL A 282 -10.70 1.99 -30.95
C VAL A 282 -10.31 2.98 -29.83
N TRP A 283 -9.35 3.85 -30.12
CA TRP A 283 -8.79 4.79 -29.16
C TRP A 283 -8.61 6.17 -29.79
N ILE A 284 -9.03 7.21 -29.09
CA ILE A 284 -8.79 8.59 -29.50
C ILE A 284 -8.48 9.50 -28.31
N ASP A 285 -7.45 10.35 -28.48
CA ASP A 285 -7.12 11.44 -27.55
C ASP A 285 -7.21 12.78 -28.30
N ILE A 286 -8.16 13.60 -27.84
CA ILE A 286 -8.41 14.96 -28.35
C ILE A 286 -8.19 16.01 -27.24
N SER A 287 -7.58 15.60 -26.13
CA SER A 287 -7.40 16.45 -24.97
C SER A 287 -6.64 17.73 -25.31
N GLY A 288 -7.05 18.87 -24.75
CA GLY A 288 -6.39 20.18 -24.98
C GLY A 288 -6.57 20.75 -26.39
N THR A 289 -7.50 20.23 -27.20
CA THR A 289 -7.92 20.81 -28.49
C THR A 289 -9.07 21.81 -28.31
N SER A 290 -9.46 22.49 -29.36
CA SER A 290 -10.64 23.38 -29.35
C SER A 290 -11.92 22.73 -29.93
N ILE A 291 -12.01 21.42 -29.84
CA ILE A 291 -13.19 20.65 -30.28
C ILE A 291 -14.35 20.90 -29.30
N ASP A 292 -15.53 21.12 -29.84
CA ASP A 292 -16.79 21.35 -29.11
C ASP A 292 -17.89 20.34 -29.49
N ASP A 293 -17.74 19.61 -30.60
CA ASP A 293 -18.72 18.68 -31.14
C ASP A 293 -18.15 17.24 -31.28
N LEU A 294 -18.80 16.29 -30.63
CA LEU A 294 -18.50 14.85 -30.70
C LEU A 294 -19.32 14.10 -31.76
N SER A 295 -20.18 14.79 -32.51
CA SER A 295 -21.05 14.16 -33.52
C SER A 295 -20.33 13.24 -34.51
N PRO A 296 -19.10 13.55 -34.96
CA PRO A 296 -18.38 12.66 -35.88
C PRO A 296 -18.01 11.29 -35.27
N LEU A 297 -18.05 11.13 -33.92
CA LEU A 297 -17.80 9.84 -33.27
C LEU A 297 -18.95 8.86 -33.33
N ARG A 298 -20.17 9.26 -33.73
CA ARG A 298 -21.36 8.40 -33.76
C ARG A 298 -21.20 7.11 -34.56
N GLY A 299 -20.29 7.09 -35.53
CA GLY A 299 -19.98 5.93 -36.34
C GLY A 299 -18.85 5.06 -35.79
N ALA A 300 -18.24 5.46 -34.72
CA ALA A 300 -17.07 4.78 -34.14
C ALA A 300 -17.46 3.56 -33.27
N ASN A 301 -18.19 2.62 -33.86
CA ASN A 301 -18.77 1.45 -33.17
C ASN A 301 -17.77 0.53 -32.46
N LYS A 302 -16.45 0.74 -32.65
CA LYS A 302 -15.37 -0.02 -32.02
C LYS A 302 -14.66 0.80 -30.95
N LEU A 303 -15.08 2.05 -30.73
CA LEU A 303 -14.42 2.97 -29.80
C LEU A 303 -14.51 2.46 -28.35
N LYS A 304 -13.37 2.28 -27.74
CA LYS A 304 -13.23 1.86 -26.34
C LYS A 304 -12.74 2.96 -25.43
N VAL A 305 -11.91 3.87 -25.95
CA VAL A 305 -11.26 4.93 -25.16
C VAL A 305 -11.46 6.27 -25.86
N LEU A 306 -12.09 7.19 -25.13
CA LEU A 306 -12.16 8.60 -25.51
C LEU A 306 -11.54 9.46 -24.40
N ARG A 307 -10.46 10.18 -24.76
CA ARG A 307 -9.88 11.21 -23.93
C ARG A 307 -10.14 12.58 -24.57
N ALA A 308 -10.80 13.44 -23.84
CA ALA A 308 -11.26 14.73 -24.32
C ALA A 308 -11.12 15.80 -23.22
N ASP A 309 -10.14 15.63 -22.32
CA ASP A 309 -9.90 16.58 -21.24
C ASP A 309 -9.53 17.96 -21.78
N SER A 310 -9.97 19.02 -21.10
CA SER A 310 -9.61 20.42 -21.46
C SER A 310 -9.98 20.80 -22.89
N THR A 311 -11.14 20.33 -23.36
CA THR A 311 -11.76 20.71 -24.63
C THR A 311 -12.95 21.64 -24.41
N LEU A 312 -13.59 22.08 -25.51
CA LEU A 312 -14.79 22.94 -25.45
C LEU A 312 -16.11 22.16 -25.42
N ILE A 313 -16.04 20.84 -25.28
CA ILE A 313 -17.20 19.95 -25.25
C ILE A 313 -18.12 20.29 -24.09
N ASN A 314 -19.42 20.33 -24.39
CA ASN A 314 -20.52 20.52 -23.42
C ASN A 314 -21.63 19.48 -23.56
N ASP A 315 -21.71 18.77 -24.70
CA ASP A 315 -22.71 17.75 -24.98
C ASP A 315 -22.06 16.38 -25.22
N LEU A 316 -22.44 15.38 -24.41
CA LEU A 316 -22.02 13.99 -24.55
C LEU A 316 -23.07 13.13 -25.28
N SER A 317 -24.21 13.67 -25.67
CA SER A 317 -25.29 12.90 -26.32
C SER A 317 -24.86 12.17 -27.59
N PRO A 318 -23.85 12.65 -28.40
CA PRO A 318 -23.35 11.87 -29.53
C PRO A 318 -22.81 10.49 -29.15
N LEU A 319 -22.41 10.25 -27.91
CA LEU A 319 -21.90 8.98 -27.42
C LEU A 319 -23.02 7.98 -27.03
N LYS A 320 -24.28 8.33 -27.17
CA LYS A 320 -25.44 7.55 -26.67
C LYS A 320 -25.41 6.06 -27.11
N TYR A 321 -24.87 5.77 -28.27
CA TYR A 321 -24.83 4.43 -28.86
C TYR A 321 -23.42 3.82 -28.94
N GLU A 322 -22.42 4.49 -28.36
CA GLU A 322 -21.05 3.97 -28.29
C GLU A 322 -20.90 2.98 -27.13
N ILE A 323 -21.69 1.91 -27.17
CA ILE A 323 -21.79 0.90 -26.09
C ILE A 323 -20.50 0.12 -25.83
N THR A 324 -19.53 0.19 -26.75
CA THR A 324 -18.21 -0.42 -26.60
C THR A 324 -17.26 0.39 -25.73
N LEU A 325 -17.65 1.62 -25.34
CA LEU A 325 -16.79 2.53 -24.60
C LEU A 325 -16.49 2.00 -23.19
N GLU A 326 -15.20 1.85 -22.90
CA GLU A 326 -14.65 1.36 -21.64
C GLU A 326 -14.06 2.51 -20.80
N GLU A 327 -13.48 3.54 -21.44
CA GLU A 327 -12.90 4.72 -20.78
C GLU A 327 -13.46 6.02 -21.41
N LEU A 328 -13.90 6.92 -20.53
CA LEU A 328 -14.35 8.26 -20.88
C LEU A 328 -13.69 9.28 -19.97
N GLU A 329 -12.86 10.16 -20.53
CA GLU A 329 -12.22 11.27 -19.83
C GLU A 329 -12.65 12.58 -20.48
N VAL A 330 -13.36 13.44 -19.74
CA VAL A 330 -13.86 14.74 -20.19
C VAL A 330 -13.66 15.80 -19.09
N SER A 331 -12.57 15.70 -18.36
CA SER A 331 -12.24 16.65 -17.30
C SER A 331 -11.94 18.04 -17.85
N ASN A 332 -12.19 19.07 -17.05
CA ASN A 332 -11.98 20.48 -17.43
C ASN A 332 -12.76 20.88 -18.70
N THR A 333 -13.98 20.38 -18.85
CA THR A 333 -14.91 20.71 -19.94
C THR A 333 -16.17 21.40 -19.40
N ASN A 334 -17.04 21.84 -20.30
CA ASN A 334 -18.31 22.48 -19.92
C ASN A 334 -19.49 21.50 -19.83
N VAL A 335 -19.21 20.20 -19.69
CA VAL A 335 -20.23 19.16 -19.55
C VAL A 335 -21.02 19.37 -18.26
N ASP A 336 -22.37 19.39 -18.37
CA ASP A 336 -23.30 19.53 -17.25
C ASP A 336 -24.35 18.41 -17.19
N ASP A 337 -24.50 17.62 -18.29
CA ASP A 337 -25.41 16.47 -18.38
C ASP A 337 -24.65 15.18 -18.69
N ILE A 338 -24.91 14.15 -17.88
CA ILE A 338 -24.37 12.80 -18.03
C ILE A 338 -25.47 11.73 -18.20
N THR A 339 -26.64 12.13 -18.71
CA THR A 339 -27.73 11.18 -18.99
C THR A 339 -27.34 10.12 -20.00
N VAL A 340 -26.38 10.41 -20.88
CA VAL A 340 -25.76 9.47 -21.84
C VAL A 340 -25.18 8.22 -21.17
N LEU A 341 -24.71 8.32 -19.93
CA LEU A 341 -24.16 7.19 -19.17
C LEU A 341 -25.17 6.06 -18.96
N SER A 342 -26.47 6.34 -19.13
CA SER A 342 -27.52 5.31 -19.06
C SER A 342 -27.35 4.21 -20.12
N SER A 343 -26.67 4.50 -21.22
CA SER A 343 -26.38 3.55 -22.30
C SER A 343 -24.95 2.98 -22.26
N LEU A 344 -23.99 3.63 -21.59
CA LEU A 344 -22.56 3.26 -21.61
C LEU A 344 -22.22 2.25 -20.51
N ARG A 345 -22.80 1.06 -20.57
CA ARG A 345 -22.73 0.05 -19.48
C ARG A 345 -21.38 -0.61 -19.32
N ASN A 346 -20.51 -0.53 -20.35
CA ASN A 346 -19.18 -1.14 -20.34
C ASN A 346 -18.10 -0.25 -19.75
N LEU A 347 -18.44 0.98 -19.33
CA LEU A 347 -17.47 1.88 -18.73
C LEU A 347 -16.83 1.27 -17.48
N THR A 348 -15.51 1.27 -17.50
CA THR A 348 -14.64 0.86 -16.38
C THR A 348 -13.92 2.06 -15.75
N LYS A 349 -13.69 3.12 -16.53
CA LYS A 349 -13.04 4.34 -16.09
C LYS A 349 -13.81 5.58 -16.57
N LEU A 350 -14.09 6.49 -15.64
CA LEU A 350 -14.79 7.74 -15.90
C LEU A 350 -14.11 8.91 -15.20
N SER A 351 -13.76 9.95 -15.97
CA SER A 351 -13.26 11.21 -15.41
C SER A 351 -14.12 12.39 -15.86
N LEU A 352 -14.72 13.07 -14.89
CA LEU A 352 -15.56 14.26 -15.03
C LEU A 352 -15.00 15.43 -14.21
N ALA A 353 -13.71 15.40 -13.87
CA ALA A 353 -13.12 16.39 -12.98
C ALA A 353 -13.28 17.82 -13.51
N ASN A 354 -13.60 18.75 -12.61
CA ASN A 354 -13.78 20.17 -12.95
C ASN A 354 -14.83 20.42 -14.05
N THR A 355 -15.91 19.64 -14.08
CA THR A 355 -17.07 19.87 -14.95
C THR A 355 -18.21 20.53 -14.18
N MET A 356 -19.28 20.93 -14.89
CA MET A 356 -20.46 21.57 -14.28
C MET A 356 -21.45 20.58 -13.65
N ILE A 357 -21.04 19.31 -13.51
CA ILE A 357 -21.89 18.22 -12.99
C ILE A 357 -22.23 18.46 -11.51
N ASN A 358 -23.52 18.38 -11.20
CA ASN A 358 -24.04 18.50 -9.84
C ASN A 358 -24.90 17.29 -9.42
N ARG A 359 -25.21 16.36 -10.33
CA ARG A 359 -25.98 15.14 -10.09
C ARG A 359 -25.32 13.95 -10.79
N ILE A 360 -25.15 12.86 -10.05
CA ILE A 360 -24.45 11.66 -10.52
C ILE A 360 -25.33 10.40 -10.52
N ASN A 361 -26.66 10.56 -10.51
CA ASN A 361 -27.59 9.42 -10.42
C ASN A 361 -27.44 8.42 -11.60
N ASN A 362 -26.99 8.89 -12.75
CA ASN A 362 -26.80 8.07 -13.95
C ASN A 362 -25.67 7.05 -13.82
N LEU A 363 -24.74 7.23 -12.86
CA LEU A 363 -23.65 6.26 -12.58
C LEU A 363 -24.15 4.86 -12.20
N LYS A 364 -25.41 4.74 -11.69
CA LYS A 364 -26.02 3.43 -11.38
C LYS A 364 -26.07 2.49 -12.59
N ASN A 365 -26.03 3.04 -13.81
CA ASN A 365 -26.12 2.28 -15.06
C ASN A 365 -24.74 1.77 -15.52
N CYS A 366 -23.65 2.15 -14.84
CA CYS A 366 -22.29 1.75 -15.18
C CYS A 366 -21.68 0.83 -14.07
N PRO A 367 -22.20 -0.41 -13.88
CA PRO A 367 -21.81 -1.27 -12.75
C PRO A 367 -20.36 -1.77 -12.82
N ASN A 368 -19.71 -1.64 -13.98
CA ASN A 368 -18.35 -2.10 -14.20
C ASN A 368 -17.28 -1.06 -13.84
N LEU A 369 -17.68 0.12 -13.36
CA LEU A 369 -16.75 1.18 -13.01
C LEU A 369 -15.78 0.72 -11.91
N THR A 370 -14.51 0.85 -12.22
CA THR A 370 -13.39 0.60 -11.30
C THR A 370 -12.68 1.88 -10.90
N SER A 371 -12.79 2.94 -11.70
CA SER A 371 -12.19 4.26 -11.43
C SER A 371 -13.17 5.37 -11.78
N VAL A 372 -13.41 6.25 -10.81
CA VAL A 372 -14.29 7.43 -10.98
C VAL A 372 -13.60 8.66 -10.41
N ASN A 373 -13.46 9.67 -11.26
CA ASN A 373 -12.96 10.99 -10.88
C ASN A 373 -14.06 12.06 -11.04
N LEU A 374 -14.48 12.62 -9.93
CA LEU A 374 -15.48 13.69 -9.80
C LEU A 374 -14.91 14.94 -9.13
N SER A 375 -13.57 15.04 -9.07
CA SER A 375 -12.90 16.14 -8.37
C SER A 375 -13.32 17.51 -8.94
N GLY A 376 -13.55 18.48 -8.06
CA GLY A 376 -13.96 19.83 -8.45
C GLY A 376 -15.39 19.95 -8.99
N CYS A 377 -16.17 18.88 -9.08
CA CYS A 377 -17.58 18.91 -9.44
C CYS A 377 -18.46 19.52 -8.33
N GLN A 378 -19.61 20.07 -8.71
CA GLN A 378 -20.53 20.73 -7.76
C GLN A 378 -21.44 19.72 -7.01
N ILE A 379 -20.90 18.56 -6.64
CA ILE A 379 -21.64 17.49 -5.98
C ILE A 379 -21.53 17.58 -4.46
N SER A 380 -22.62 17.19 -3.78
CA SER A 380 -22.67 17.03 -2.31
C SER A 380 -23.23 15.68 -1.87
N ASN A 381 -23.93 14.99 -2.77
CA ASN A 381 -24.55 13.68 -2.50
C ASN A 381 -23.91 12.62 -3.38
N ILE A 382 -23.35 11.61 -2.73
CA ILE A 382 -22.69 10.43 -3.35
C ILE A 382 -23.46 9.13 -3.06
N GLY A 383 -24.73 9.21 -2.65
CA GLY A 383 -25.54 8.05 -2.29
C GLY A 383 -25.59 6.95 -3.35
N ILE A 384 -25.53 7.32 -4.62
CA ILE A 384 -25.53 6.37 -5.74
C ILE A 384 -24.28 5.49 -5.83
N LEU A 385 -23.15 5.94 -5.27
CA LEU A 385 -21.88 5.19 -5.35
C LEU A 385 -21.92 3.89 -4.56
N GLN A 386 -22.86 3.72 -3.62
CA GLN A 386 -23.04 2.49 -2.84
C GLN A 386 -23.22 1.24 -3.73
N ASP A 387 -23.75 1.41 -4.94
CA ASP A 387 -24.03 0.33 -5.87
C ASP A 387 -22.81 -0.07 -6.73
N LEU A 388 -21.75 0.75 -6.73
CA LEU A 388 -20.53 0.55 -7.54
C LEU A 388 -19.49 -0.32 -6.79
N THR A 389 -19.84 -1.55 -6.50
CA THR A 389 -19.02 -2.46 -5.65
C THR A 389 -17.66 -2.85 -6.25
N ASN A 390 -17.46 -2.66 -7.56
CA ASN A 390 -16.20 -2.92 -8.24
C ASN A 390 -15.20 -1.75 -8.16
N LEU A 391 -15.59 -0.61 -7.54
CA LEU A 391 -14.79 0.59 -7.53
C LEU A 391 -13.50 0.39 -6.74
N LYS A 392 -12.36 0.71 -7.38
CA LYS A 392 -11.00 0.63 -6.83
C LYS A 392 -10.40 2.01 -6.58
N SER A 393 -10.76 3.00 -7.39
CA SER A 393 -10.27 4.37 -7.28
C SER A 393 -11.43 5.35 -7.32
N LEU A 394 -11.48 6.25 -6.34
CA LEU A 394 -12.48 7.31 -6.26
C LEU A 394 -11.81 8.63 -5.93
N ASP A 395 -12.00 9.63 -6.78
CA ASP A 395 -11.62 11.01 -6.49
C ASP A 395 -12.87 11.90 -6.43
N ILE A 396 -13.14 12.42 -5.23
CA ILE A 396 -14.21 13.41 -4.95
C ILE A 396 -13.64 14.67 -4.31
N SER A 397 -12.35 14.92 -4.54
CA SER A 397 -11.65 16.08 -3.98
C SER A 397 -12.26 17.41 -4.49
N ASN A 398 -12.13 18.43 -3.68
CA ASN A 398 -12.65 19.78 -3.97
C ASN A 398 -14.17 19.81 -4.28
N THR A 399 -14.94 18.91 -3.65
CA THR A 399 -16.41 18.87 -3.75
C THR A 399 -17.06 19.28 -2.42
N SER A 400 -18.39 19.40 -2.41
CA SER A 400 -19.16 19.70 -1.20
C SER A 400 -19.60 18.46 -0.41
N VAL A 401 -19.03 17.30 -0.68
CA VAL A 401 -19.34 16.03 0.01
C VAL A 401 -18.91 16.10 1.47
N ARG A 402 -19.84 15.75 2.38
CA ARG A 402 -19.61 15.67 3.84
C ARG A 402 -19.75 14.28 4.40
N ASP A 403 -20.63 13.49 3.81
CA ASP A 403 -21.03 12.16 4.27
C ASP A 403 -20.40 11.10 3.40
N LEU A 404 -19.56 10.24 3.99
CA LEU A 404 -18.90 9.12 3.34
C LEU A 404 -19.64 7.79 3.59
N SER A 405 -20.72 7.78 4.38
CA SER A 405 -21.47 6.55 4.69
C SER A 405 -21.92 5.75 3.46
N PRO A 406 -22.27 6.38 2.30
CA PRO A 406 -22.62 5.61 1.10
C PRO A 406 -21.49 4.73 0.55
N ILE A 407 -20.25 5.09 0.79
CA ILE A 407 -19.09 4.31 0.28
C ILE A 407 -18.54 3.31 1.31
N SER A 408 -19.08 3.29 2.55
CA SER A 408 -18.54 2.47 3.65
C SER A 408 -18.45 0.95 3.34
N ASN A 409 -19.28 0.46 2.42
CA ASN A 409 -19.28 -0.95 2.00
C ASN A 409 -18.47 -1.23 0.73
N LEU A 410 -17.82 -0.22 0.13
CA LEU A 410 -17.00 -0.39 -1.07
C LEU A 410 -15.61 -0.95 -0.70
N THR A 411 -15.58 -2.17 -0.21
CA THR A 411 -14.36 -2.84 0.28
C THR A 411 -13.32 -3.11 -0.80
N SER A 412 -13.66 -2.96 -2.08
CA SER A 412 -12.72 -3.05 -3.21
C SER A 412 -11.86 -1.81 -3.40
N LEU A 413 -12.18 -0.68 -2.72
CA LEU A 413 -11.44 0.57 -2.86
C LEU A 413 -9.98 0.41 -2.42
N GLN A 414 -9.09 0.88 -3.28
CA GLN A 414 -7.63 0.89 -3.10
C GLN A 414 -7.10 2.31 -2.95
N SER A 415 -7.73 3.27 -3.62
CA SER A 415 -7.36 4.69 -3.55
C SER A 415 -8.61 5.55 -3.41
N ILE A 416 -8.57 6.49 -2.47
CA ILE A 416 -9.62 7.49 -2.30
C ILE A 416 -9.01 8.87 -2.09
N ASN A 417 -9.54 9.86 -2.82
CA ASN A 417 -9.18 11.26 -2.65
C ASN A 417 -10.41 12.07 -2.20
N ILE A 418 -10.37 12.56 -0.97
CA ILE A 418 -11.37 13.43 -0.33
C ILE A 418 -10.78 14.81 0.02
N SER A 419 -9.63 15.16 -0.56
CA SER A 419 -8.96 16.43 -0.28
C SER A 419 -9.85 17.62 -0.62
N GLY A 420 -9.79 18.67 0.20
CA GLY A 420 -10.60 19.89 -0.04
C GLY A 420 -12.10 19.70 0.17
N THR A 421 -12.54 18.60 0.77
CA THR A 421 -13.93 18.36 1.13
C THR A 421 -14.22 18.77 2.58
N PRO A 422 -15.48 19.07 2.94
CA PRO A 422 -15.87 19.36 4.31
C PRO A 422 -16.04 18.10 5.20
N VAL A 423 -15.42 16.99 4.84
CA VAL A 423 -15.37 15.75 5.65
C VAL A 423 -14.58 16.01 6.94
N THR A 424 -15.08 15.50 8.06
CA THR A 424 -14.49 15.71 9.40
C THR A 424 -14.02 14.44 10.11
N GLY A 425 -14.35 13.27 9.59
CA GLY A 425 -14.00 11.98 10.19
C GLY A 425 -13.83 10.87 9.17
N LEU A 426 -13.18 9.78 9.57
CA LEU A 426 -12.81 8.64 8.71
C LEU A 426 -13.50 7.33 9.12
N GLN A 427 -14.53 7.38 9.98
CA GLN A 427 -15.22 6.19 10.47
C GLN A 427 -15.74 5.29 9.36
N ASP A 428 -16.28 5.90 8.30
CA ASP A 428 -16.87 5.18 7.16
C ASP A 428 -15.82 4.43 6.31
N LEU A 429 -14.52 4.75 6.48
CA LEU A 429 -13.43 4.07 5.79
C LEU A 429 -12.81 2.91 6.60
N SER A 430 -13.28 2.71 7.83
CA SER A 430 -12.68 1.74 8.78
C SER A 430 -12.73 0.28 8.32
N ALA A 431 -13.70 -0.09 7.48
CA ALA A 431 -13.89 -1.44 6.93
C ALA A 431 -13.17 -1.67 5.58
N MET A 432 -12.48 -0.65 5.04
CA MET A 432 -11.82 -0.73 3.73
C MET A 432 -10.43 -1.40 3.83
N GLU A 433 -10.40 -2.70 4.04
CA GLU A 433 -9.16 -3.47 4.22
C GLU A 433 -8.22 -3.45 2.99
N ASN A 434 -8.75 -3.13 1.80
CA ASN A 434 -7.98 -3.05 0.57
C ASN A 434 -7.43 -1.65 0.29
N LEU A 435 -7.71 -0.65 1.12
CA LEU A 435 -7.26 0.72 0.92
C LEU A 435 -5.73 0.78 1.01
N ILE A 436 -5.09 1.33 -0.02
CA ILE A 436 -3.64 1.47 -0.17
C ILE A 436 -3.23 2.94 0.00
N GLU A 437 -4.07 3.87 -0.49
CA GLU A 437 -3.77 5.29 -0.53
C GLU A 437 -4.98 6.14 -0.18
N LEU A 438 -4.80 7.08 0.74
CA LEU A 438 -5.81 8.06 1.16
C LEU A 438 -5.28 9.47 0.97
N HIS A 439 -6.01 10.30 0.23
CA HIS A 439 -5.78 11.73 0.15
C HIS A 439 -6.90 12.47 0.91
N CYS A 440 -6.54 13.19 1.96
CA CYS A 440 -7.46 13.97 2.80
C CYS A 440 -6.89 15.35 3.18
N SER A 441 -6.02 15.89 2.31
CA SER A 441 -5.47 17.24 2.50
C SER A 441 -6.56 18.32 2.45
N ASN A 442 -6.32 19.45 3.11
CA ASN A 442 -7.30 20.55 3.16
C ASN A 442 -8.67 20.14 3.69
N THR A 443 -8.72 19.27 4.71
CA THR A 443 -9.93 18.84 5.40
C THR A 443 -9.88 19.22 6.89
N SER A 444 -10.97 18.96 7.61
CA SER A 444 -11.00 19.15 9.08
C SER A 444 -10.72 17.85 9.87
N ILE A 445 -10.18 16.84 9.21
CA ILE A 445 -9.84 15.56 9.83
C ILE A 445 -8.69 15.76 10.82
N GLY A 446 -8.84 15.22 12.04
CA GLY A 446 -7.86 15.31 13.12
C GLY A 446 -7.62 14.00 13.85
N ASP A 447 -8.18 12.88 13.35
CA ASP A 447 -8.03 11.55 13.95
C ASP A 447 -7.88 10.48 12.87
N LEU A 448 -6.77 9.73 12.93
CA LEU A 448 -6.49 8.59 12.05
C LEU A 448 -6.85 7.24 12.70
N SER A 449 -7.27 7.22 13.96
CA SER A 449 -7.56 5.98 14.71
C SER A 449 -8.61 5.07 14.06
N PRO A 450 -9.62 5.57 13.29
CA PRO A 450 -10.55 4.71 12.57
C PRO A 450 -9.86 3.78 11.57
N LEU A 451 -8.70 4.18 11.03
CA LEU A 451 -7.95 3.44 10.00
C LEU A 451 -6.97 2.40 10.57
N LYS A 452 -6.92 2.22 11.88
CA LYS A 452 -5.94 1.32 12.55
C LYS A 452 -5.93 -0.12 12.03
N ASN A 453 -7.05 -0.58 11.45
CA ASN A 453 -7.19 -1.93 10.92
C ASN A 453 -6.91 -2.01 9.39
N ASN A 454 -6.72 -0.90 8.71
CA ASN A 454 -6.46 -0.83 7.27
C ASN A 454 -4.97 -1.16 6.99
N ARG A 455 -4.60 -2.42 7.17
CA ARG A 455 -3.19 -2.87 7.16
C ARG A 455 -2.49 -2.79 5.80
N ARG A 456 -3.24 -2.60 4.72
CA ARG A 456 -2.68 -2.41 3.37
C ARG A 456 -2.42 -0.94 3.05
N LEU A 457 -2.86 -0.03 3.93
CA LEU A 457 -2.67 1.40 3.75
C LEU A 457 -1.18 1.74 3.80
N SER A 458 -0.65 2.24 2.71
CA SER A 458 0.77 2.58 2.55
C SER A 458 1.04 4.07 2.67
N LYS A 459 0.07 4.91 2.25
CA LYS A 459 0.23 6.38 2.27
C LYS A 459 -1.06 7.09 2.67
N ILE A 460 -0.92 8.11 3.49
CA ILE A 460 -1.97 9.07 3.83
C ILE A 460 -1.45 10.48 3.57
N TYR A 461 -2.08 11.21 2.64
CA TYR A 461 -1.79 12.62 2.37
C TYR A 461 -2.79 13.48 3.12
N CYS A 462 -2.35 14.21 4.13
CA CYS A 462 -3.21 15.01 5.02
C CYS A 462 -2.64 16.41 5.32
N ASN A 463 -1.97 17.03 4.32
CA ASN A 463 -1.52 18.42 4.44
C ASN A 463 -2.69 19.36 4.73
N HIS A 464 -2.47 20.40 5.54
CA HIS A 464 -3.51 21.38 5.91
C HIS A 464 -4.78 20.74 6.51
N SER A 465 -4.63 19.60 7.19
CA SER A 465 -5.66 18.99 8.05
C SER A 465 -5.40 19.36 9.52
N LYS A 466 -6.09 18.70 10.44
CA LYS A 466 -5.80 18.82 11.89
C LYS A 466 -4.87 17.72 12.40
N ILE A 467 -4.31 16.92 11.51
CA ILE A 467 -3.30 15.91 11.84
C ILE A 467 -1.96 16.62 12.07
N GLY A 468 -1.37 16.40 13.21
CA GLY A 468 -0.04 16.90 13.58
C GLY A 468 0.92 15.78 13.95
N ASP A 469 2.11 16.14 14.46
CA ASP A 469 3.17 15.18 14.82
C ASP A 469 2.68 14.09 15.79
N LYS A 470 1.86 14.45 16.76
CA LYS A 470 1.36 13.52 17.79
C LYS A 470 0.44 12.46 17.19
N GLU A 471 -0.54 12.86 16.40
CA GLU A 471 -1.51 11.98 15.76
C GLU A 471 -0.85 11.10 14.70
N ALA A 472 0.05 11.68 13.90
CA ALA A 472 0.81 10.96 12.89
C ALA A 472 1.73 9.90 13.52
N SER A 473 2.48 10.26 14.57
CA SER A 473 3.35 9.33 15.29
C SER A 473 2.56 8.22 15.99
N ALA A 474 1.45 8.54 16.65
CA ALA A 474 0.59 7.54 17.29
C ALA A 474 0.02 6.55 16.28
N PHE A 475 -0.35 7.01 15.08
CA PHE A 475 -0.83 6.14 14.01
C PHE A 475 0.28 5.25 13.45
N THR A 476 1.46 5.80 13.17
CA THR A 476 2.59 5.03 12.61
C THR A 476 3.15 4.00 13.59
N MET A 477 3.02 4.21 14.90
CA MET A 477 3.36 3.17 15.90
C MET A 477 2.52 1.91 15.76
N THR A 478 1.24 2.05 15.39
CA THR A 478 0.33 0.91 15.20
C THR A 478 0.34 0.40 13.76
N ASN A 479 0.69 1.25 12.81
CA ASN A 479 0.73 1.00 11.36
C ASN A 479 2.11 1.38 10.79
N PRO A 480 3.20 0.65 11.13
CA PRO A 480 4.58 1.07 10.85
C PRO A 480 4.94 1.11 9.35
N PHE A 481 4.13 0.52 8.51
CA PHE A 481 4.32 0.52 7.05
C PHE A 481 3.54 1.63 6.33
N THR A 482 2.78 2.44 7.09
CA THR A 482 2.01 3.56 6.53
C THR A 482 2.78 4.86 6.66
N LEU A 483 3.04 5.53 5.54
CA LEU A 483 3.62 6.87 5.51
C LEU A 483 2.51 7.92 5.65
N VAL A 484 2.57 8.73 6.71
CA VAL A 484 1.66 9.86 6.93
C VAL A 484 2.34 11.14 6.47
N ILE A 485 1.76 11.81 5.47
CA ILE A 485 2.31 12.99 4.79
C ILE A 485 1.50 14.21 5.23
N PHE A 486 2.09 15.04 6.07
CA PHE A 486 1.45 16.23 6.66
C PHE A 486 2.49 17.35 6.83
N ASP A 487 2.06 18.59 7.00
CA ASP A 487 2.93 19.77 7.21
C ASP A 487 4.12 19.86 6.23
N THR A 488 3.89 19.51 4.97
CA THR A 488 4.93 19.37 3.94
C THR A 488 5.71 20.67 3.73
N GLU A 489 5.07 21.83 3.81
CA GLU A 489 5.72 23.12 3.60
C GLU A 489 6.79 23.40 4.68
N ALA A 490 6.45 23.13 5.94
CA ALA A 490 7.40 23.27 7.05
C ALA A 490 8.55 22.25 6.92
N LEU A 491 8.26 21.06 6.39
CA LEU A 491 9.27 20.03 6.18
C LEU A 491 10.22 20.36 5.03
N VAL A 492 9.69 20.89 3.91
CA VAL A 492 10.51 21.40 2.79
C VAL A 492 11.41 22.56 3.27
N LYS A 493 10.86 23.47 4.08
CA LYS A 493 11.65 24.55 4.68
C LYS A 493 12.76 24.00 5.57
N TRP A 494 12.45 23.08 6.48
CA TRP A 494 13.44 22.43 7.33
C TRP A 494 14.57 21.80 6.50
N TRP A 495 14.23 21.06 5.45
CA TRP A 495 15.22 20.46 4.54
C TRP A 495 16.11 21.52 3.88
N ASN A 496 15.50 22.60 3.38
CA ASN A 496 16.24 23.68 2.70
C ASN A 496 17.20 24.39 3.64
N ASP A 497 16.82 24.55 4.91
CA ASP A 497 17.64 25.19 5.94
C ASP A 497 18.79 24.29 6.46
N LEU A 498 18.78 22.99 6.13
CA LEU A 498 19.85 22.08 6.54
C LEU A 498 21.18 22.40 5.82
N PRO A 499 22.31 22.35 6.57
CA PRO A 499 23.63 22.33 5.97
C PRO A 499 23.79 21.17 4.97
N ILE A 500 24.59 21.39 3.91
CA ILE A 500 24.74 20.43 2.82
C ILE A 500 25.20 19.03 3.28
N TYR A 501 26.04 18.98 4.31
CA TYR A 501 26.51 17.71 4.85
C TYR A 501 25.39 16.91 5.54
N TRP A 502 24.41 17.56 6.18
CA TRP A 502 23.23 16.88 6.73
C TRP A 502 22.34 16.33 5.62
N LYS A 503 22.12 17.13 4.55
CA LYS A 503 21.39 16.64 3.37
C LYS A 503 22.05 15.39 2.80
N ALA A 504 23.38 15.41 2.64
CA ALA A 504 24.15 14.27 2.14
C ALA A 504 24.04 13.04 3.06
N LEU A 505 24.03 13.23 4.38
CA LEU A 505 23.87 12.15 5.34
C LEU A 505 22.50 11.47 5.23
N PHE A 506 21.42 12.26 5.26
CA PHE A 506 20.06 11.71 5.11
C PHE A 506 19.86 11.07 3.74
N SER A 507 20.34 11.71 2.67
CA SER A 507 20.26 11.15 1.31
C SER A 507 21.00 9.82 1.18
N LYS A 508 22.18 9.69 1.77
CA LYS A 508 22.95 8.44 1.80
C LYS A 508 22.22 7.34 2.58
N GLN A 509 21.64 7.69 3.72
CA GLN A 509 20.94 6.73 4.58
C GLN A 509 19.74 6.07 3.88
N LEU A 510 18.99 6.83 3.09
CA LEU A 510 17.82 6.33 2.35
C LEU A 510 18.11 6.03 0.88
N GLN A 511 19.34 6.24 0.38
CA GLN A 511 19.73 6.08 -1.02
C GLN A 511 18.87 6.92 -1.97
N ILE A 512 18.66 8.19 -1.61
CA ILE A 512 17.86 9.17 -2.36
C ILE A 512 18.72 10.32 -2.87
N ASP A 513 18.18 11.11 -3.79
CA ASP A 513 18.84 12.31 -4.32
C ASP A 513 18.90 13.45 -3.30
N MET A 514 19.74 14.46 -3.57
CA MET A 514 19.88 15.66 -2.74
C MET A 514 18.66 16.60 -2.80
N GLU A 515 17.75 16.36 -3.75
CA GLU A 515 16.46 17.04 -3.87
C GLU A 515 15.34 15.99 -3.70
N PRO A 516 15.02 15.62 -2.46
CA PRO A 516 14.03 14.58 -2.17
C PRO A 516 12.61 15.01 -2.52
N THR A 517 11.80 14.06 -2.93
CA THR A 517 10.34 14.27 -3.06
C THR A 517 9.69 14.47 -1.68
N THR A 518 8.45 14.90 -1.67
CA THR A 518 7.66 15.06 -0.45
C THR A 518 7.61 13.78 0.38
N GLU A 519 7.35 12.65 -0.28
CA GLU A 519 7.31 11.34 0.35
C GLU A 519 8.66 10.95 0.95
N GLN A 520 9.75 11.22 0.23
CA GLN A 520 11.11 10.96 0.71
C GLN A 520 11.46 11.83 1.93
N LEU A 521 11.00 13.09 1.97
CA LEU A 521 11.15 13.94 3.17
C LEU A 521 10.42 13.33 4.38
N HIS A 522 9.19 12.82 4.17
CA HIS A 522 8.45 12.15 5.24
C HIS A 522 9.07 10.81 5.62
N GLN A 523 9.71 10.09 4.70
CA GLN A 523 10.50 8.91 5.02
C GLN A 523 11.70 9.27 5.90
N ILE A 524 12.36 10.42 5.66
CA ILE A 524 13.47 10.89 6.48
C ILE A 524 13.01 11.11 7.93
N ILE A 525 11.93 11.88 8.14
CA ILE A 525 11.46 12.17 9.51
C ILE A 525 10.84 10.95 10.21
N ASN A 526 10.41 9.96 9.47
CA ASN A 526 9.88 8.69 10.00
C ASN A 526 10.92 7.58 10.15
N MET A 527 12.22 7.89 9.96
CA MET A 527 13.27 6.90 10.21
C MET A 527 13.19 6.37 11.65
N GLN A 528 13.36 5.05 11.77
CA GLN A 528 13.47 4.40 13.08
C GLN A 528 14.91 4.22 13.52
N GLU A 529 15.85 4.24 12.60
CA GLU A 529 17.27 4.05 12.84
C GLU A 529 18.09 5.10 12.11
N LEU A 530 19.08 5.69 12.80
CA LEU A 530 20.01 6.64 12.21
C LEU A 530 21.42 6.37 12.71
N ASP A 531 22.32 6.08 11.79
CA ASP A 531 23.74 5.91 12.06
C ASP A 531 24.54 7.09 11.52
N LEU A 532 25.09 7.89 12.43
CA LEU A 532 25.97 9.03 12.18
C LEU A 532 27.42 8.76 12.61
N SER A 533 27.72 7.52 12.98
CA SER A 533 28.99 7.14 13.57
C SER A 533 30.21 7.54 12.72
N GLY A 534 31.25 8.01 13.38
CA GLY A 534 32.51 8.39 12.73
C GLY A 534 32.46 9.64 11.87
N ASN A 535 31.32 10.37 11.86
CA ASN A 535 31.20 11.59 11.09
C ASN A 535 31.60 12.81 11.91
N THR A 536 32.81 13.29 11.68
CA THR A 536 33.39 14.44 12.40
C THR A 536 32.75 15.78 12.03
N PHE A 537 31.97 15.86 10.94
CA PHE A 537 31.24 17.09 10.60
C PHE A 537 29.97 17.30 11.45
N VAL A 538 29.48 16.21 12.08
CA VAL A 538 28.30 16.28 12.96
C VAL A 538 28.68 16.84 14.33
N GLN A 539 28.40 18.11 14.52
CA GLN A 539 28.73 18.86 15.76
C GLN A 539 27.50 19.18 16.62
N ASN A 540 26.29 18.93 16.12
CA ASN A 540 25.05 19.10 16.88
C ASN A 540 23.96 18.18 16.33
N LEU A 541 22.91 17.93 17.12
CA LEU A 541 21.79 17.04 16.79
C LEU A 541 20.49 17.78 16.45
N VAL A 542 20.52 19.10 16.23
CA VAL A 542 19.33 19.89 15.92
C VAL A 542 18.52 19.31 14.75
N PRO A 543 19.15 18.88 13.64
CA PRO A 543 18.39 18.22 12.55
C PRO A 543 17.68 16.93 12.94
N VAL A 544 18.19 16.21 13.93
CA VAL A 544 17.62 14.94 14.41
C VAL A 544 16.36 15.16 15.26
N SER A 545 16.16 16.34 15.82
CA SER A 545 15.00 16.64 16.69
C SER A 545 13.63 16.44 16.03
N ARG A 546 13.58 16.46 14.70
CA ARG A 546 12.36 16.21 13.91
C ARG A 546 12.04 14.71 13.73
N LEU A 547 12.97 13.82 14.05
CA LEU A 547 12.81 12.39 13.83
C LEU A 547 12.11 11.74 15.04
N THR A 548 10.86 12.10 15.29
CA THR A 548 10.12 11.70 16.51
C THR A 548 9.86 10.19 16.61
N ASN A 549 9.95 9.46 15.49
CA ASN A 549 9.78 8.01 15.44
C ASN A 549 11.10 7.23 15.57
N LEU A 550 12.23 7.95 15.84
CA LEU A 550 13.54 7.32 15.95
C LEU A 550 13.61 6.41 17.18
N LYS A 551 14.02 5.15 16.96
CA LYS A 551 14.21 4.13 17.97
C LYS A 551 15.69 3.87 18.27
N SER A 552 16.54 4.01 17.26
CA SER A 552 17.97 3.77 17.38
C SER A 552 18.77 4.92 16.82
N LEU A 553 19.65 5.48 17.62
CA LEU A 553 20.56 6.55 17.23
C LEU A 553 22.00 6.18 17.58
N ASN A 554 22.86 6.13 16.57
CA ASN A 554 24.29 5.95 16.75
C ASN A 554 25.03 7.22 16.34
N VAL A 555 25.62 7.90 17.33
CA VAL A 555 26.45 9.12 17.13
C VAL A 555 27.88 8.91 17.61
N SER A 556 28.29 7.65 17.73
CA SER A 556 29.63 7.33 18.22
C SER A 556 30.73 7.93 17.32
N ARG A 557 31.85 8.33 17.93
CA ARG A 557 33.00 8.93 17.24
C ARG A 557 32.64 10.19 16.46
N THR A 558 31.73 11.02 17.00
CA THR A 558 31.37 12.34 16.47
C THR A 558 31.83 13.45 17.43
N GLU A 559 31.77 14.70 17.00
CA GLU A 559 32.16 15.83 17.84
C GLU A 559 30.97 16.47 18.62
N ILE A 560 29.95 15.69 18.93
CA ILE A 560 28.74 16.17 19.61
C ILE A 560 29.06 16.47 21.11
N PRO A 561 28.72 17.67 21.59
CA PRO A 561 29.01 18.07 22.96
C PRO A 561 27.86 17.83 23.95
N ASN A 562 26.62 17.65 23.50
CA ASN A 562 25.43 17.49 24.33
C ASN A 562 24.25 16.83 23.59
N LEU A 563 23.23 16.41 24.36
CA LEU A 563 22.04 15.69 23.89
C LEU A 563 20.73 16.53 23.92
N PHE A 564 20.77 17.83 24.21
CA PHE A 564 19.56 18.65 24.42
C PHE A 564 18.62 18.63 23.20
N ALA A 565 19.18 18.57 22.00
CA ALA A 565 18.37 18.53 20.75
C ALA A 565 17.48 17.29 20.61
N ILE A 566 17.81 16.20 21.28
CA ILE A 566 17.08 14.93 21.19
C ILE A 566 16.21 14.62 22.41
N GLN A 567 16.15 15.50 23.41
CA GLN A 567 15.40 15.27 24.66
C GLN A 567 13.90 14.96 24.44
N ALA A 568 13.33 15.39 23.30
CA ALA A 568 11.93 15.14 22.95
C ALA A 568 11.68 13.81 22.19
N LEU A 569 12.74 13.05 21.88
CA LEU A 569 12.62 11.77 21.15
C LEU A 569 12.18 10.64 22.09
N ALA A 570 10.93 10.69 22.53
CA ALA A 570 10.37 9.76 23.51
C ALA A 570 10.35 8.28 23.06
N ASN A 571 10.49 8.01 21.76
CA ASN A 571 10.47 6.66 21.20
C ASN A 571 11.87 6.01 21.11
N LEU A 572 12.92 6.70 21.54
CA LEU A 572 14.28 6.20 21.46
C LEU A 572 14.47 5.00 22.41
N GLU A 573 14.84 3.85 21.84
CA GLU A 573 15.11 2.59 22.56
C GLU A 573 16.62 2.33 22.70
N SER A 574 17.42 2.81 21.75
CA SER A 574 18.87 2.57 21.73
C SER A 574 19.64 3.84 21.38
N LEU A 575 20.60 4.18 22.21
CA LEU A 575 21.49 5.33 22.01
C LEU A 575 22.95 4.92 22.18
N ASN A 576 23.75 5.17 21.14
CA ASN A 576 25.21 4.99 21.19
C ASN A 576 25.90 6.34 21.05
N ILE A 577 26.56 6.77 22.11
CA ILE A 577 27.35 8.02 22.20
C ILE A 577 28.84 7.76 22.48
N GLU A 578 29.30 6.55 22.21
CA GLU A 578 30.69 6.16 22.44
C GLU A 578 31.67 7.08 21.74
N ASN A 579 32.80 7.42 22.39
CA ASN A 579 33.83 8.33 21.85
C ASN A 579 33.27 9.69 21.43
N THR A 580 32.42 10.32 22.24
CA THR A 580 31.93 11.69 22.07
C THR A 580 32.36 12.60 23.21
N TYR A 581 32.10 13.90 23.09
CA TYR A 581 32.40 14.90 24.17
C TYR A 581 31.22 15.12 25.14
N ILE A 582 30.19 14.26 25.05
CA ILE A 582 29.02 14.34 25.92
C ILE A 582 29.42 13.97 27.36
N LYS A 583 29.01 14.82 28.30
CA LYS A 583 29.31 14.70 29.75
C LYS A 583 28.10 14.79 30.67
N ASP A 584 26.92 15.06 30.09
CA ASP A 584 25.66 15.24 30.81
C ASP A 584 24.57 14.38 30.21
N LEU A 585 23.96 13.53 31.04
CA LEU A 585 22.85 12.64 30.69
C LEU A 585 21.47 13.22 31.05
N THR A 586 21.39 14.42 31.62
CA THR A 586 20.12 15.07 32.00
C THR A 586 19.09 15.09 30.88
N PRO A 587 19.44 15.29 29.58
CA PRO A 587 18.46 15.23 28.49
C PRO A 587 17.76 13.87 28.31
N LEU A 588 18.30 12.79 28.89
CA LEU A 588 17.72 11.43 28.78
C LEU A 588 16.72 11.13 29.92
N GLN A 589 16.58 12.02 30.92
CA GLN A 589 15.81 11.79 32.14
C GLN A 589 14.32 11.43 31.87
N GLU A 590 13.73 11.94 30.78
CA GLU A 590 12.34 11.73 30.43
C GLU A 590 12.16 10.70 29.26
N MET A 591 13.24 9.98 28.91
CA MET A 591 13.20 8.99 27.81
C MET A 591 12.81 7.59 28.31
N HIS A 592 11.56 7.41 28.70
CA HIS A 592 11.05 6.18 29.35
C HIS A 592 10.99 4.93 28.45
N ASN A 593 11.49 4.96 27.23
CA ASN A 593 11.59 3.81 26.33
C ASN A 593 13.04 3.39 26.05
N LEU A 594 14.03 4.11 26.61
CA LEU A 594 15.44 3.85 26.37
C LEU A 594 15.89 2.55 27.08
N LYS A 595 16.24 1.52 26.32
CA LYS A 595 16.67 0.19 26.81
C LYS A 595 18.18 0.02 26.81
N PHE A 596 18.84 0.59 25.81
CA PHE A 596 20.28 0.43 25.58
C PHE A 596 20.97 1.78 25.49
N LEU A 597 22.03 1.96 26.27
CA LEU A 597 22.86 3.17 26.27
C LEU A 597 24.33 2.80 26.25
N ASN A 598 25.09 3.24 25.24
CA ASN A 598 26.53 3.11 25.19
C ASN A 598 27.22 4.45 25.43
N ILE A 599 27.90 4.58 26.57
CA ILE A 599 28.65 5.75 26.98
C ILE A 599 30.18 5.49 27.10
N LYS A 600 30.69 4.43 26.44
CA LYS A 600 32.13 4.11 26.49
C LYS A 600 32.96 5.27 25.94
N ASN A 601 34.09 5.55 26.55
CA ASN A 601 35.01 6.59 26.15
C ASN A 601 34.36 7.99 26.04
N THR A 602 33.41 8.31 26.94
CA THR A 602 32.86 9.63 27.11
C THR A 602 33.33 10.23 28.45
N PRO A 603 33.29 11.55 28.65
CA PRO A 603 33.63 12.19 29.94
C PRO A 603 32.47 12.13 30.97
N ILE A 604 31.54 11.19 30.82
CA ILE A 604 30.44 10.96 31.78
C ILE A 604 30.98 10.29 33.02
N VAL A 605 30.66 10.86 34.18
CA VAL A 605 31.07 10.38 35.49
C VAL A 605 29.91 10.06 36.43
N ASP A 606 28.68 10.36 36.02
CA ASP A 606 27.49 10.23 36.87
C ASP A 606 26.31 9.60 36.11
N LEU A 607 25.61 8.68 36.75
CA LEU A 607 24.41 8.01 36.26
C LEU A 607 23.11 8.49 36.96
N ILE A 608 23.17 9.49 37.84
CA ILE A 608 22.03 10.04 38.61
C ILE A 608 20.86 10.42 37.68
N PRO A 609 21.05 11.05 36.51
CA PRO A 609 19.93 11.39 35.63
C PRO A 609 19.07 10.21 35.19
N LEU A 610 19.64 8.99 35.25
CA LEU A 610 18.97 7.78 34.82
C LEU A 610 18.21 7.03 35.93
N VAL A 611 18.35 7.48 37.19
CA VAL A 611 17.82 6.78 38.39
C VAL A 611 16.31 6.55 38.35
N ASN A 612 15.55 7.45 37.72
CA ASN A 612 14.08 7.37 37.62
C ASN A 612 13.58 6.69 36.32
N ASP A 613 14.47 6.25 35.44
CA ASP A 613 14.12 5.62 34.20
C ASP A 613 14.16 4.08 34.33
N ASN A 614 13.01 3.48 34.56
CA ASN A 614 12.89 2.02 34.73
C ASN A 614 12.92 1.22 33.40
N SER A 615 13.11 1.86 32.26
CA SER A 615 13.15 1.22 30.96
C SER A 615 14.54 0.72 30.58
N ILE A 616 15.60 1.28 31.15
CA ILE A 616 16.98 0.93 30.78
C ILE A 616 17.30 -0.49 31.23
N GLU A 617 17.70 -1.31 30.27
CA GLU A 617 18.11 -2.70 30.50
C GLU A 617 19.63 -2.84 30.53
N THR A 618 20.35 -2.09 29.68
CA THR A 618 21.81 -2.24 29.53
C THR A 618 22.49 -0.89 29.31
N ILE A 619 23.53 -0.64 30.10
CA ILE A 619 24.45 0.49 29.95
C ILE A 619 25.86 -0.08 29.69
N LEU A 620 26.47 0.35 28.57
CA LEU A 620 27.89 0.12 28.32
C LEU A 620 28.69 1.35 28.77
N ALA A 621 29.54 1.18 29.74
CA ALA A 621 30.37 2.22 30.31
C ALA A 621 31.85 1.82 30.32
N ASP A 622 32.69 2.66 30.86
CA ASP A 622 34.10 2.42 31.10
C ASP A 622 34.56 2.78 32.52
N THR A 623 35.84 2.87 32.71
CA THR A 623 36.47 3.09 34.07
C THR A 623 36.18 4.45 34.74
N LEU A 624 35.54 5.40 34.04
CA LEU A 624 35.11 6.65 34.69
C LEU A 624 33.87 6.46 35.55
N ILE A 625 33.05 5.44 35.19
CA ILE A 625 31.92 5.05 36.04
C ILE A 625 32.41 4.21 37.21
N THR A 626 32.20 4.68 38.40
CA THR A 626 32.64 4.01 39.62
C THR A 626 31.61 3.00 40.11
N GLN A 627 32.05 2.08 40.95
CA GLN A 627 31.18 1.13 41.63
C GLN A 627 30.04 1.85 42.41
N GLU A 628 30.33 2.99 43.03
CA GLU A 628 29.37 3.81 43.77
C GLU A 628 28.26 4.37 42.87
N ASN A 629 28.59 4.83 41.64
CA ASN A 629 27.59 5.27 40.64
C ASN A 629 26.67 4.11 40.24
N VAL A 630 27.24 2.91 40.06
CA VAL A 630 26.46 1.69 39.70
C VAL A 630 25.55 1.26 40.84
N ILE A 631 26.03 1.30 42.08
CA ILE A 631 25.22 1.02 43.27
C ILE A 631 24.04 1.99 43.34
N GLY A 632 24.29 3.30 43.22
CA GLY A 632 23.24 4.32 43.28
C GLY A 632 22.14 4.12 42.24
N LEU A 633 22.51 3.74 41.01
CA LEU A 633 21.54 3.42 39.97
C LEU A 633 20.79 2.10 40.26
N LYS A 634 21.49 1.02 40.62
CA LYS A 634 20.90 -0.30 40.86
C LYS A 634 20.05 -0.38 42.12
N GLU A 635 20.26 0.48 43.13
CA GLU A 635 19.37 0.55 44.30
C GLU A 635 17.94 0.96 43.92
N SER A 636 17.78 1.79 42.86
CA SER A 636 16.46 2.17 42.32
C SER A 636 16.00 1.25 41.20
N GLN A 637 16.90 0.74 40.37
CA GLN A 637 16.64 -0.06 39.15
C GLN A 637 17.38 -1.41 39.20
N ARG A 638 16.84 -2.36 39.97
CA ARG A 638 17.50 -3.65 40.26
C ARG A 638 17.81 -4.51 39.05
N GLN A 639 17.13 -4.28 37.90
CA GLN A 639 17.26 -5.12 36.71
C GLN A 639 18.29 -4.61 35.71
N VAL A 640 18.75 -3.36 35.83
CA VAL A 640 19.71 -2.79 34.89
C VAL A 640 21.05 -3.50 34.95
N THR A 641 21.60 -3.83 33.79
CA THR A 641 22.97 -4.34 33.65
C THR A 641 23.88 -3.19 33.24
N VAL A 642 24.83 -2.84 34.10
CA VAL A 642 25.84 -1.81 33.81
C VAL A 642 27.16 -2.52 33.57
N ILE A 643 27.66 -2.48 32.36
CA ILE A 643 28.94 -3.09 31.96
C ILE A 643 30.01 -2.02 32.11
N TYR A 644 30.87 -2.21 33.07
CA TYR A 644 31.98 -1.31 33.38
C TYR A 644 33.17 -2.12 33.84
N GLN A 645 34.37 -1.58 33.87
CA GLN A 645 35.58 -2.29 34.30
C GLN A 645 35.83 -3.60 33.53
N THR A 646 35.46 -3.69 32.25
CA THR A 646 35.53 -4.91 31.43
C THR A 646 36.90 -5.60 31.47
N LYS A 647 37.99 -4.83 31.45
CA LYS A 647 39.37 -5.36 31.51
C LYS A 647 39.67 -6.03 32.84
N GLN A 648 39.17 -5.46 33.94
CA GLN A 648 39.34 -6.03 35.30
C GLN A 648 38.53 -7.32 35.40
N LEU A 649 37.33 -7.36 34.93
CA LEU A 649 36.48 -8.55 34.91
C LEU A 649 37.08 -9.69 34.04
N GLN A 650 37.68 -9.37 32.94
CA GLN A 650 38.36 -10.34 32.10
C GLN A 650 39.60 -10.91 32.81
N ALA A 651 40.43 -10.04 33.41
CA ALA A 651 41.60 -10.47 34.17
C ALA A 651 41.19 -11.34 35.37
N TRP A 652 40.11 -10.94 36.11
CA TRP A 652 39.52 -11.73 37.16
C TRP A 652 39.09 -13.12 36.66
N TRP A 653 38.37 -13.21 35.57
CA TRP A 653 37.91 -14.49 34.98
C TRP A 653 39.06 -15.41 34.62
N GLU A 654 40.11 -14.88 34.01
CA GLU A 654 41.30 -15.63 33.64
C GLU A 654 42.10 -16.10 34.87
N GLY A 655 41.97 -15.41 36.01
CA GLY A 655 42.69 -15.73 37.24
C GLY A 655 41.99 -16.69 38.21
N ILE A 656 40.71 -16.97 38.05
CA ILE A 656 39.95 -17.85 38.95
C ILE A 656 40.08 -19.33 38.57
N ASP A 657 39.90 -20.19 39.59
CA ASP A 657 39.95 -21.65 39.45
C ASP A 657 38.92 -22.12 38.38
N PRO A 658 39.28 -23.08 37.51
CA PRO A 658 38.38 -23.65 36.49
C PRO A 658 37.07 -24.22 37.07
N ILE A 659 37.07 -24.67 38.34
CA ILE A 659 35.86 -25.14 39.01
C ILE A 659 34.88 -23.98 39.18
N TRP A 660 35.36 -22.81 39.59
CA TRP A 660 34.53 -21.59 39.71
C TRP A 660 34.06 -21.12 38.36
N GLN A 661 34.90 -21.18 37.32
CA GLN A 661 34.46 -20.85 35.97
C GLN A 661 33.30 -21.75 35.53
N ALA A 662 33.36 -23.04 35.82
CA ALA A 662 32.30 -23.99 35.51
C ALA A 662 31.00 -23.69 36.29
N ILE A 663 31.11 -23.38 37.59
CA ILE A 663 29.98 -23.00 38.45
C ILE A 663 29.28 -21.76 37.88
N PHE A 664 30.03 -20.71 37.60
CA PHE A 664 29.44 -19.43 37.08
C PHE A 664 28.81 -19.60 35.69
N ARG A 665 29.46 -20.35 34.78
CA ARG A 665 28.86 -20.63 33.46
C ARG A 665 27.52 -21.36 33.60
N THR A 666 27.40 -22.27 34.54
CA THR A 666 26.13 -22.99 34.80
C THR A 666 25.04 -22.02 35.28
N HIS A 667 25.36 -21.09 36.19
CA HIS A 667 24.39 -20.14 36.75
C HIS A 667 23.83 -19.17 35.69
N ILE A 668 24.63 -18.79 34.71
CA ILE A 668 24.20 -17.86 33.66
C ILE A 668 23.84 -18.58 32.33
N ASN A 669 23.89 -19.90 32.32
CA ASN A 669 23.65 -20.76 31.14
C ASN A 669 24.58 -20.38 29.94
N CYS A 670 25.85 -20.09 30.23
CA CYS A 670 26.87 -19.76 29.24
C CYS A 670 27.44 -21.00 28.60
N GLN A 671 27.40 -21.10 27.27
CA GLN A 671 27.88 -22.25 26.52
C GLN A 671 29.35 -22.12 26.08
N THR A 672 29.91 -20.94 26.15
CA THR A 672 31.30 -20.64 25.74
C THR A 672 32.28 -20.80 26.90
N GLU A 673 33.51 -21.22 26.62
CA GLU A 673 34.56 -21.30 27.64
C GLU A 673 35.03 -19.91 28.10
N THR A 674 35.00 -18.93 27.19
CA THR A 674 35.37 -17.52 27.46
C THR A 674 34.13 -16.67 27.37
N PRO A 675 33.51 -16.27 28.49
CA PRO A 675 32.39 -15.37 28.52
C PRO A 675 32.75 -14.02 27.95
N ASN A 676 31.81 -13.41 27.19
CA ASN A 676 31.94 -12.05 26.74
C ASN A 676 31.70 -11.02 27.88
N GLU A 677 31.86 -9.72 27.59
CA GLU A 677 31.72 -8.66 28.59
C GLU A 677 30.34 -8.63 29.28
N PHE A 678 29.28 -8.97 28.52
CA PHE A 678 27.91 -9.05 29.08
C PHE A 678 27.75 -10.24 30.01
N GLU A 679 28.31 -11.37 29.63
CA GLU A 679 28.27 -12.60 30.42
C GLU A 679 29.11 -12.45 31.70
N LEU A 680 30.28 -11.82 31.60
CA LEU A 680 31.12 -11.52 32.76
C LEU A 680 30.41 -10.60 33.76
N GLN A 681 29.74 -9.55 33.27
CA GLN A 681 28.97 -8.65 34.14
C GLN A 681 27.78 -9.39 34.78
N LYS A 682 27.08 -10.26 34.04
CA LYS A 682 26.01 -11.08 34.59
C LYS A 682 26.50 -12.01 35.69
N ILE A 683 27.73 -12.54 35.58
CA ILE A 683 28.33 -13.39 36.60
C ILE A 683 28.55 -12.60 37.91
N VAL A 684 29.17 -11.42 37.84
CA VAL A 684 29.44 -10.64 39.06
C VAL A 684 28.18 -9.98 39.64
N ASP A 685 27.13 -9.88 38.86
CA ASP A 685 25.79 -9.42 39.26
C ASP A 685 24.89 -10.54 39.81
N LEU A 686 25.38 -11.80 39.91
CA LEU A 686 24.59 -12.92 40.43
C LEU A 686 24.10 -12.62 41.84
N ARG A 687 22.82 -12.82 42.06
CA ARG A 687 22.17 -12.66 43.38
C ARG A 687 22.08 -13.96 44.16
N GLU A 688 22.15 -15.05 43.44
CA GLU A 688 22.09 -16.40 44.01
C GLU A 688 23.20 -17.28 43.46
N ILE A 689 23.91 -17.89 44.34
CA ILE A 689 24.95 -18.88 43.98
C ILE A 689 24.71 -20.14 44.77
N VAL A 690 24.58 -21.25 44.09
CA VAL A 690 24.53 -22.58 44.68
C VAL A 690 25.77 -23.35 44.20
N ILE A 691 26.62 -23.74 45.10
CA ILE A 691 27.78 -24.56 44.80
C ILE A 691 27.38 -26.03 44.90
N PRO A 692 27.38 -26.77 43.78
CA PRO A 692 27.08 -28.21 43.82
C PRO A 692 28.11 -28.99 44.66
N SER A 693 27.67 -29.96 45.43
CA SER A 693 28.56 -30.78 46.28
C SER A 693 29.59 -31.56 45.50
N GLU A 694 29.30 -31.87 44.24
CA GLU A 694 30.19 -32.55 43.30
C GLU A 694 31.27 -31.65 42.72
N MET A 695 31.18 -30.32 42.89
CA MET A 695 32.17 -29.32 42.48
C MET A 695 32.86 -28.72 43.73
N PRO A 696 33.85 -29.41 44.33
CA PRO A 696 34.42 -29.00 45.62
C PRO A 696 35.24 -27.71 45.46
N VAL A 697 34.88 -26.67 46.22
CA VAL A 697 35.64 -25.43 46.30
C VAL A 697 36.27 -25.28 47.70
N ILE A 698 37.44 -24.63 47.73
CA ILE A 698 38.22 -24.45 48.97
C ILE A 698 38.26 -22.99 49.43
N SER A 699 37.94 -22.08 48.55
CA SER A 699 37.95 -20.61 48.82
C SER A 699 36.77 -19.94 48.18
N LEU A 700 36.25 -18.89 48.82
CA LEU A 700 35.22 -17.95 48.31
C LEU A 700 35.80 -16.69 47.68
N GLU A 701 37.10 -16.61 47.50
CA GLU A 701 37.78 -15.43 46.94
C GLU A 701 37.18 -14.98 45.59
N PRO A 702 36.80 -15.85 44.65
CA PRO A 702 36.19 -15.46 43.38
C PRO A 702 34.87 -14.67 43.49
N ILE A 703 34.16 -14.78 44.62
CA ILE A 703 32.91 -14.01 44.83
C ILE A 703 33.13 -12.78 45.76
N GLN A 704 34.36 -12.39 46.00
CA GLN A 704 34.69 -11.27 46.89
C GLN A 704 34.03 -9.98 46.40
N ASP A 705 34.00 -9.71 45.08
CA ASP A 705 33.49 -8.49 44.48
C ASP A 705 32.00 -8.57 44.08
N PHE A 706 31.29 -9.64 44.44
CA PHE A 706 29.86 -9.81 44.14
C PHE A 706 29.01 -9.02 45.14
N ILE A 707 28.72 -7.76 44.79
CA ILE A 707 28.02 -6.85 45.72
C ILE A 707 26.57 -7.24 45.90
N TRP A 708 25.93 -7.73 44.84
CA TRP A 708 24.51 -8.00 44.76
C TRP A 708 24.08 -9.34 45.27
N LEU A 709 25.01 -10.14 45.84
CA LEU A 709 24.75 -11.49 46.31
C LEU A 709 23.74 -11.47 47.48
N GLU A 710 22.59 -12.11 47.28
CA GLU A 710 21.46 -12.22 48.19
C GLU A 710 21.40 -13.62 48.83
N ARG A 711 21.67 -14.65 48.07
CA ARG A 711 21.62 -16.03 48.55
C ARG A 711 22.88 -16.80 48.16
N LEU A 712 23.47 -17.44 49.14
CA LEU A 712 24.67 -18.27 48.94
C LEU A 712 24.51 -19.62 49.62
N THR A 713 24.60 -20.69 48.81
CA THR A 713 24.62 -22.07 49.31
C THR A 713 25.98 -22.70 49.01
N ILE A 714 26.71 -23.05 50.07
CA ILE A 714 28.05 -23.63 50.04
C ILE A 714 28.13 -24.91 50.89
N ASN A 715 27.06 -25.72 50.84
CA ASN A 715 26.94 -26.90 51.66
C ASN A 715 27.96 -27.98 51.28
N ASN A 716 28.50 -28.76 52.28
CA ASN A 716 29.36 -29.90 52.05
C ASN A 716 30.64 -29.54 51.30
N GLN A 717 31.18 -28.37 51.53
CA GLN A 717 32.45 -27.90 50.97
C GLN A 717 33.58 -27.98 51.98
N THR A 718 34.77 -27.52 51.64
CA THR A 718 35.92 -27.44 52.55
C THR A 718 36.30 -25.99 52.84
N ILE A 719 35.33 -25.12 52.96
CA ILE A 719 35.48 -23.70 53.21
C ILE A 719 35.84 -23.48 54.68
N HIS A 720 36.97 -22.83 54.94
CA HIS A 720 37.44 -22.50 56.27
C HIS A 720 37.17 -21.03 56.62
N ASP A 721 37.16 -20.12 55.62
CA ASP A 721 37.13 -18.68 55.78
C ASP A 721 35.98 -18.04 55.02
N LEU A 722 35.23 -17.22 55.71
CA LEU A 722 34.17 -16.37 55.15
C LEU A 722 34.67 -14.94 54.82
N ALA A 723 35.97 -14.65 54.93
CA ALA A 723 36.48 -13.27 54.66
C ALA A 723 36.00 -12.64 53.33
N PRO A 724 35.84 -13.39 52.21
CA PRO A 724 35.31 -12.86 50.99
C PRO A 724 33.83 -12.39 51.07
N LEU A 725 33.12 -12.75 52.16
CA LEU A 725 31.73 -12.29 52.38
C LEU A 725 31.69 -10.98 53.21
N THR A 726 32.84 -10.40 53.52
CA THR A 726 32.88 -9.10 54.22
C THR A 726 32.15 -8.02 53.43
N ASN A 727 31.29 -7.25 54.11
CA ASN A 727 30.49 -6.15 53.54
C ASN A 727 29.43 -6.58 52.52
N LYS A 728 29.00 -7.85 52.51
CA LYS A 728 27.83 -8.29 51.67
C LYS A 728 26.53 -7.74 52.26
N LYS A 729 26.26 -6.47 52.02
CA LYS A 729 25.11 -5.71 52.59
C LYS A 729 23.76 -6.38 52.23
N TYR A 730 23.66 -6.95 51.00
CA TYR A 730 22.39 -7.47 50.46
C TYR A 730 22.20 -8.98 50.75
N LEU A 731 23.12 -9.65 51.47
CA LEU A 731 23.00 -11.06 51.79
C LEU A 731 21.81 -11.36 52.71
N LEU A 732 20.82 -12.10 52.19
CA LEU A 732 19.59 -12.53 52.87
C LEU A 732 19.70 -13.94 53.43
N GLU A 733 20.35 -14.84 52.67
CA GLU A 733 20.45 -16.24 53.04
C GLU A 733 21.88 -16.74 52.84
N LEU A 734 22.38 -17.40 53.89
CA LEU A 734 23.65 -18.15 53.84
C LEU A 734 23.44 -19.57 54.35
N ASN A 735 23.61 -20.53 53.46
CA ASN A 735 23.64 -21.93 53.80
C ASN A 735 25.07 -22.48 53.67
N ALA A 736 25.70 -22.73 54.81
CA ALA A 736 27.12 -23.09 54.94
C ALA A 736 27.34 -24.35 55.75
N GLU A 737 26.36 -25.25 55.82
CA GLU A 737 26.44 -26.50 56.59
C GLU A 737 27.56 -27.41 56.11
N ASN A 738 28.07 -28.20 57.05
CA ASN A 738 29.11 -29.20 56.81
C ASN A 738 30.41 -28.59 56.23
N ASN A 739 30.80 -27.40 56.71
CA ASN A 739 32.05 -26.73 56.38
C ASN A 739 32.92 -26.53 57.63
N PRO A 740 34.26 -26.57 57.55
CA PRO A 740 35.16 -26.33 58.66
C PRO A 740 35.26 -24.84 59.04
N ILE A 741 34.22 -24.02 58.87
CA ILE A 741 34.18 -22.64 59.20
C ILE A 741 34.26 -22.44 60.72
N SER A 742 35.10 -21.53 61.20
CA SER A 742 35.36 -21.32 62.62
C SER A 742 35.01 -19.89 63.13
N SER A 743 34.78 -18.93 62.25
CA SER A 743 34.44 -17.56 62.55
C SER A 743 33.29 -17.00 61.70
N LEU A 744 32.39 -16.25 62.33
CA LEU A 744 31.31 -15.46 61.70
C LEU A 744 31.66 -13.96 61.58
N SER A 745 32.82 -13.53 62.06
CA SER A 745 33.22 -12.10 62.02
C SER A 745 33.10 -11.49 60.64
N PRO A 746 33.43 -12.17 59.53
CA PRO A 746 33.31 -11.58 58.20
C PRO A 746 31.89 -11.18 57.82
N ILE A 747 30.86 -11.86 58.32
CA ILE A 747 29.44 -11.56 57.97
C ILE A 747 28.78 -10.62 58.97
N GLU A 748 29.48 -10.05 59.98
CA GLU A 748 28.91 -9.13 60.97
C GLU A 748 28.20 -7.91 60.31
N GLY A 749 28.69 -7.49 59.14
CA GLY A 749 28.10 -6.38 58.32
C GLY A 749 26.85 -6.76 57.54
N SER A 750 26.48 -8.02 57.40
CA SER A 750 25.32 -8.50 56.62
C SER A 750 24.04 -8.41 57.45
N THR A 751 23.65 -7.20 57.79
CA THR A 751 22.48 -6.93 58.67
C THR A 751 21.13 -7.27 58.04
N MET A 752 21.05 -7.51 56.76
CA MET A 752 19.83 -7.95 56.07
C MET A 752 19.60 -9.47 56.12
N LEU A 753 20.51 -10.24 56.72
CA LEU A 753 20.45 -11.70 56.75
C LEU A 753 19.21 -12.19 57.51
N GLU A 754 18.41 -13.02 56.80
CA GLU A 754 17.16 -13.64 57.30
C GLU A 754 17.34 -15.10 57.64
N LEU A 755 18.17 -15.81 56.87
CA LEU A 755 18.46 -17.24 57.09
C LEU A 755 19.95 -17.50 57.17
N LEU A 756 20.37 -18.12 58.26
CA LEU A 756 21.74 -18.60 58.44
C LEU A 756 21.73 -20.06 58.83
N ASN A 757 22.32 -20.90 57.98
CA ASN A 757 22.56 -22.30 58.31
C ASN A 757 24.08 -22.56 58.39
N ILE A 758 24.53 -22.86 59.60
CA ILE A 758 25.92 -23.18 59.94
C ILE A 758 26.01 -24.54 60.63
N GLU A 759 25.10 -25.46 60.30
CA GLU A 759 25.06 -26.79 60.86
C GLU A 759 26.39 -27.53 60.60
N ASN A 760 26.86 -28.26 61.62
CA ASN A 760 28.08 -29.05 61.55
C ASN A 760 29.34 -28.24 61.16
N THR A 761 29.44 -26.98 61.64
CA THR A 761 30.63 -26.13 61.48
C THR A 761 31.45 -26.07 62.75
N GLN A 762 32.62 -25.40 62.74
CA GLN A 762 33.50 -25.20 63.87
C GLN A 762 33.22 -23.92 64.68
N ILE A 763 32.11 -23.29 64.42
CA ILE A 763 31.68 -22.02 65.04
C ILE A 763 31.48 -22.18 66.54
N LYS A 764 32.14 -21.37 67.33
CA LYS A 764 32.06 -21.33 68.80
C LYS A 764 31.38 -20.10 69.37
N ASP A 765 31.45 -18.99 68.61
CA ASP A 765 30.97 -17.70 69.00
C ASP A 765 29.90 -17.19 68.02
N LEU A 766 28.76 -16.84 68.56
CA LEU A 766 27.64 -16.19 67.84
C LEU A 766 27.66 -14.66 68.01
N GLY A 767 28.70 -14.08 68.60
CA GLY A 767 28.82 -12.62 68.82
C GLY A 767 28.56 -11.75 67.60
N PRO A 768 29.08 -12.13 66.42
CA PRO A 768 28.83 -11.37 65.16
C PRO A 768 27.35 -11.28 64.76
N LEU A 769 26.48 -12.18 65.25
CA LEU A 769 25.05 -12.19 64.93
C LEU A 769 24.25 -11.14 65.76
N SER A 770 24.83 -10.55 66.77
CA SER A 770 24.15 -9.70 67.77
C SER A 770 23.42 -8.48 67.20
N LYS A 771 23.75 -8.06 65.95
CA LYS A 771 23.14 -6.92 65.23
C LYS A 771 22.32 -7.34 64.03
N MET A 772 22.05 -8.62 63.83
CA MET A 772 21.29 -9.14 62.73
C MET A 772 19.78 -9.14 63.01
N ASP A 773 19.20 -7.98 63.17
CA ASP A 773 17.80 -7.76 63.62
C ASP A 773 16.79 -8.38 62.63
N ASN A 774 17.20 -8.72 61.39
CA ASN A 774 16.37 -9.32 60.38
C ASN A 774 16.42 -10.86 60.40
N LEU A 775 17.27 -11.47 61.24
CA LEU A 775 17.43 -12.94 61.26
C LEU A 775 16.16 -13.65 61.74
N VAL A 776 15.59 -14.47 60.86
CA VAL A 776 14.35 -15.27 61.08
C VAL A 776 14.70 -16.73 61.42
N THR A 777 15.68 -17.30 60.74
CA THR A 777 16.06 -18.70 60.95
C THR A 777 17.56 -18.84 61.19
N LEU A 778 17.93 -19.45 62.29
CA LEU A 778 19.31 -19.84 62.64
C LEU A 778 19.37 -21.35 62.85
N ASN A 779 20.12 -22.02 62.00
CA ASN A 779 20.52 -23.40 62.28
C ASN A 779 22.02 -23.45 62.64
N ALA A 780 22.30 -23.68 63.94
CA ALA A 780 23.64 -23.85 64.47
C ALA A 780 23.81 -25.26 65.12
N SER A 781 23.04 -26.24 64.65
CA SER A 781 23.11 -27.60 65.12
C SER A 781 24.48 -28.21 64.84
N GLY A 782 24.93 -29.09 65.71
CA GLY A 782 26.25 -29.79 65.58
C GLY A 782 27.48 -28.90 65.71
N THR A 783 27.30 -27.63 66.19
CA THR A 783 28.39 -26.69 66.37
C THR A 783 28.93 -26.73 67.82
N PRO A 784 30.16 -26.31 68.10
CA PRO A 784 30.69 -26.24 69.48
C PRO A 784 30.21 -24.97 70.24
N VAL A 785 29.14 -24.31 69.83
CA VAL A 785 28.51 -23.14 70.46
C VAL A 785 28.12 -23.47 71.89
N LYS A 786 28.45 -22.49 72.83
CA LYS A 786 28.20 -22.63 74.25
C LYS A 786 27.20 -21.64 74.83
N SER A 787 27.02 -20.51 74.16
CA SER A 787 26.18 -19.40 74.66
C SER A 787 25.28 -18.85 73.56
N LEU A 788 24.01 -18.65 73.94
CA LEU A 788 23.01 -17.98 73.07
C LEU A 788 22.87 -16.48 73.40
N LYS A 789 23.72 -15.95 74.31
CA LYS A 789 23.63 -14.54 74.75
C LYS A 789 23.58 -13.52 73.58
N PRO A 790 24.34 -13.70 72.46
CA PRO A 790 24.26 -12.75 71.35
C PRO A 790 22.91 -12.70 70.64
N LEU A 791 22.08 -13.75 70.76
CA LEU A 791 20.78 -13.83 70.11
C LEU A 791 19.65 -13.12 70.85
N SER A 792 19.89 -12.65 72.08
CA SER A 792 18.85 -12.09 72.96
C SER A 792 18.10 -10.86 72.43
N GLY A 793 18.71 -10.15 71.49
CA GLY A 793 18.14 -8.95 70.85
C GLY A 793 17.35 -9.24 69.55
N LEU A 794 17.43 -10.47 69.04
CA LEU A 794 16.90 -10.76 67.68
C LEU A 794 15.41 -11.04 67.69
N GLN A 795 14.59 -9.96 67.67
CA GLN A 795 13.15 -9.98 67.82
C GLN A 795 12.36 -10.52 66.64
N LYS A 796 13.04 -10.83 65.52
CA LYS A 796 12.44 -11.50 64.32
C LYS A 796 12.77 -12.99 64.27
N LEU A 797 13.59 -13.54 65.20
CA LEU A 797 14.01 -14.93 65.17
C LEU A 797 12.82 -15.87 65.47
N GLU A 798 12.38 -16.63 64.48
CA GLU A 798 11.29 -17.60 64.58
C GLU A 798 11.76 -19.03 64.74
N ASN A 799 12.88 -19.40 64.11
CA ASN A 799 13.36 -20.78 64.12
C ASN A 799 14.81 -20.80 64.64
N LEU A 800 15.06 -21.54 65.71
CA LEU A 800 16.37 -21.72 66.30
C LEU A 800 16.69 -23.22 66.49
N PHE A 801 17.71 -23.71 65.79
CA PHE A 801 18.16 -25.07 65.89
C PHE A 801 19.59 -25.11 66.45
N VAL A 802 19.75 -25.65 67.68
CA VAL A 802 21.01 -25.70 68.42
C VAL A 802 21.19 -27.11 69.06
N ASN A 803 20.56 -28.10 68.49
CA ASN A 803 20.76 -29.49 68.90
C ASN A 803 22.19 -29.93 68.59
N ASN A 804 22.72 -30.92 69.30
CA ASN A 804 24.07 -31.39 69.18
C ASN A 804 25.12 -30.30 69.47
N THR A 805 24.85 -29.40 70.42
CA THR A 805 25.77 -28.29 70.77
C THR A 805 26.19 -28.31 72.24
N ASN A 806 27.06 -27.39 72.64
CA ASN A 806 27.50 -27.22 73.99
C ASN A 806 26.69 -26.16 74.78
N VAL A 807 25.55 -25.78 74.30
CA VAL A 807 24.67 -24.77 74.95
C VAL A 807 24.21 -25.27 76.32
N LYS A 808 24.27 -24.34 77.35
CA LYS A 808 23.98 -24.65 78.71
C LYS A 808 22.73 -23.93 79.26
N SER A 809 22.27 -22.88 78.59
CA SER A 809 21.16 -22.06 79.09
C SER A 809 20.31 -21.53 77.91
N LEU A 810 19.00 -21.55 78.09
CA LEU A 810 18.02 -20.96 77.11
C LEU A 810 17.55 -19.58 77.56
N SER A 811 17.99 -19.08 78.72
CA SER A 811 17.59 -17.77 79.24
C SER A 811 17.76 -16.62 78.27
N PRO A 812 18.81 -16.58 77.43
CA PRO A 812 18.96 -15.51 76.43
C PRO A 812 17.86 -15.43 75.38
N VAL A 813 17.21 -16.54 75.07
CA VAL A 813 16.16 -16.63 74.02
C VAL A 813 14.74 -16.75 74.60
N GLU A 814 14.62 -16.75 75.91
CA GLU A 814 13.31 -16.86 76.64
C GLU A 814 12.34 -15.71 76.28
N ASN A 815 12.88 -14.52 76.01
CA ASN A 815 12.08 -13.29 75.79
C ASN A 815 11.97 -12.96 74.31
N ILE A 816 12.41 -13.79 73.37
CA ILE A 816 12.19 -13.64 71.96
C ILE A 816 10.77 -14.00 71.59
N ALA A 817 9.88 -13.01 71.54
CA ALA A 817 8.44 -13.24 71.32
C ALA A 817 8.13 -13.91 69.98
N SER A 818 8.90 -13.65 68.93
CA SER A 818 8.76 -14.23 67.59
C SER A 818 9.15 -15.71 67.51
N LEU A 819 9.88 -16.25 68.47
CA LEU A 819 10.40 -17.62 68.44
C LEU A 819 9.24 -18.64 68.44
N LYS A 820 9.11 -19.42 67.37
CA LYS A 820 8.06 -20.44 67.15
C LYS A 820 8.58 -21.86 67.27
N GLN A 821 9.84 -22.11 66.85
CA GLN A 821 10.45 -23.42 66.83
C GLN A 821 11.83 -23.41 67.46
N LEU A 822 12.09 -24.30 68.41
CA LEU A 822 13.39 -24.49 69.06
C LEU A 822 13.76 -25.97 69.08
N LYS A 823 14.91 -26.34 68.42
CA LYS A 823 15.50 -27.69 68.51
C LYS A 823 16.73 -27.64 69.45
N VAL A 824 16.70 -28.40 70.57
CA VAL A 824 17.71 -28.30 71.61
C VAL A 824 18.08 -29.67 72.19
N TYR A 825 17.76 -30.77 71.52
CA TYR A 825 18.17 -32.10 71.98
C TYR A 825 19.69 -32.27 71.89
N ASN A 826 20.24 -33.22 72.69
CA ASN A 826 21.65 -33.49 72.77
C ASN A 826 22.49 -32.22 73.03
N THR A 827 22.06 -31.40 73.98
CA THR A 827 22.75 -30.20 74.45
C THR A 827 23.16 -30.38 75.94
N LYS A 828 23.76 -29.32 76.53
CA LYS A 828 24.06 -29.27 77.99
C LYS A 828 22.96 -28.50 78.76
N VAL A 829 21.85 -28.24 78.17
CA VAL A 829 20.68 -27.61 78.85
C VAL A 829 20.01 -28.63 79.74
N ARG A 830 19.68 -28.29 80.97
CA ARG A 830 19.03 -29.19 81.93
C ARG A 830 17.55 -29.31 81.54
N ALA A 831 16.97 -30.54 81.62
CA ALA A 831 15.57 -30.81 81.35
C ALA A 831 14.61 -29.85 82.08
N ARG A 832 14.89 -29.61 83.36
CA ARG A 832 14.09 -28.63 84.19
C ARG A 832 14.07 -27.24 83.58
N ASP A 833 15.11 -26.76 82.88
CA ASP A 833 15.18 -25.40 82.34
C ASP A 833 14.37 -25.34 80.99
N ILE A 834 14.27 -26.50 80.34
CA ILE A 834 13.43 -26.64 79.10
C ILE A 834 11.92 -26.69 79.51
N GLU A 835 11.60 -27.48 80.54
CA GLU A 835 10.21 -27.56 81.08
C GLU A 835 9.72 -26.18 81.51
N LYS A 836 10.54 -25.43 82.26
CA LYS A 836 10.19 -24.03 82.62
C LYS A 836 9.98 -23.11 81.45
N LEU A 837 10.75 -23.22 80.37
CA LEU A 837 10.54 -22.46 79.17
C LEU A 837 9.22 -22.85 78.47
N GLN A 838 8.93 -24.14 78.43
CA GLN A 838 7.69 -24.69 77.86
C GLN A 838 6.44 -24.21 78.63
N GLU A 839 6.55 -24.12 79.97
CA GLU A 839 5.47 -23.59 80.81
C GLU A 839 5.21 -22.10 80.62
N LYS A 840 6.28 -21.32 80.30
CA LYS A 840 6.21 -19.87 80.00
C LYS A 840 5.75 -19.58 78.61
N ARG A 841 6.12 -20.42 77.67
CA ARG A 841 5.89 -20.21 76.21
C ARG A 841 5.14 -21.36 75.58
N LEU A 842 3.84 -21.43 75.82
CA LEU A 842 2.96 -22.45 75.30
C LEU A 842 2.83 -22.41 73.78
N ASP A 843 3.15 -21.28 73.18
CA ASP A 843 3.19 -21.03 71.75
C ASP A 843 4.48 -21.56 71.07
N LEU A 844 5.53 -21.86 71.87
CA LEU A 844 6.84 -22.30 71.35
C LEU A 844 6.93 -23.83 71.24
N ASN A 845 7.15 -24.31 70.01
CA ASN A 845 7.40 -25.72 69.79
C ASN A 845 8.87 -26.08 70.13
N ILE A 846 9.09 -26.79 71.24
CA ILE A 846 10.43 -27.17 71.66
C ILE A 846 10.65 -28.70 71.40
N ILE A 847 11.66 -29.02 70.61
CA ILE A 847 12.11 -30.39 70.33
C ILE A 847 13.40 -30.67 71.12
N TYR A 848 13.38 -31.51 72.17
CA TYR A 848 14.47 -31.67 73.12
C TYR A 848 14.79 -33.14 73.54
N TYR A 849 14.20 -34.15 72.89
CA TYR A 849 14.48 -35.56 73.07
C TYR A 849 14.63 -36.30 71.76
#